data_7e99ea0954803d1f72d4430dbb4c1673
#
_entry.id   7e99ea0954803d1f72d4430dbb4c1673
#
_cell.length_a   1.000
_cell.length_b   1.000
_cell.length_c   1.000
_cell.angle_alpha   90.00
_cell.angle_beta   90.00
_cell.angle_gamma   90.00
#
_symmetry.space_group_name_H-M   'P 1'
#
loop_
_entity.id
_entity.type
_entity.pdbx_description
1 polymer ?
#
loop_
_entity_poly.entity_id
_entity_poly.type
_entity_poly.pdbx_seq_one_letter_code
_entity_poly.pdbx_strand_id
1 'polypeptide(L)'
;MCALCGLPVRHSGSRQVIEEETLHFCCTGCLNVFQILFNSPEGVPANFKATELYRACIEAGLIPRDEKDPVYRRAQIDLQGPKLPEAQILKQANYAQDMTLRIDGMWCTACSWLIEEVLNRTPGVVEARVFFLSDMAQMKYLPSSLTPQDILGKIRGLGYHPSLFHETFETSEEKKHLLMRLGVSSFLTANIMMISLALYMGFFQDLTPQGIGYLSYPLWVLATPVIFYGGFPILQRALAGLRYWNLSMDTLISIGALAAYFYSVLQVVRGSLHVYFDTASMLITLVLLGRYVEARAKDRISRGMTELYRLANQKVRLWTMDKERWISADAVEAGDEFLVMPGERVPIDGRIISDRAVVDESILTGESRPVRKEIREEVMGGSLLLEGGLKLKATKRGHESSVKQMIQLMQEALSRKNPFELFSDKIMKGFVPGVLIIAGATAYYLGATGTSIEVALLRAIAVLVVACPCALGIASPLAKVAAIGAGRERGILIRDPSALEQVKNLDVMIFDKTGTLTQGKFSLLEVVTGVVHHEEALRQVASVEYHSDHFLAREILRKASELCLVFEQAADFRSFEGLGVRGRVQGREVAVGNRQLMRIEGINMPSELDKNGQISQTKGRTVVFFGWDGKVQGFLAFGDPLKEASPKTVQELHKKNMDVWLISGDAEATTRAVAAELGIQHYSGQMFPKDKVGVIKRLQNEGHRVGMVGDGINDAAALVQADVGLALGAGANVAREASDITLLTDDPSRILEVLGLSKLTMRTIRQNLAFAFFYNGLGIPLAVAGLLNPLIAVCAMFASSLSVIGNSLRIVKLSKRWTPQSGVEISEEQDQCGDLGGKF
;
A
#
# COMPACT_ATOMS: atom_id res chain seq x y z
N MET A 1 35.40 -29.49 13.10
CA MET A 1 35.20 -28.41 14.11
C MET A 1 34.87 -27.12 13.40
N CYS A 2 34.00 -26.28 13.95
CA CYS A 2 33.68 -24.97 13.40
C CYS A 2 34.86 -24.02 13.54
N ALA A 3 35.31 -23.39 12.48
CA ALA A 3 36.46 -22.50 12.47
C ALA A 3 36.29 -21.25 13.38
N LEU A 4 35.03 -20.86 13.72
CA LEU A 4 34.79 -19.73 14.60
C LEU A 4 34.52 -20.12 16.05
N CYS A 5 33.46 -20.93 16.31
CA CYS A 5 33.05 -21.23 17.69
C CYS A 5 33.73 -22.48 18.28
N GLY A 6 34.32 -23.36 17.49
CA GLY A 6 34.98 -24.59 17.90
C GLY A 6 34.06 -25.77 18.17
N LEU A 7 32.74 -25.66 17.94
CA LEU A 7 31.80 -26.75 18.10
C LEU A 7 31.88 -27.78 16.95
N PRO A 8 31.52 -29.05 17.17
CA PRO A 8 31.60 -30.08 16.13
C PRO A 8 30.67 -29.75 14.96
N VAL A 9 31.15 -29.91 13.73
CA VAL A 9 30.34 -29.80 12.51
C VAL A 9 29.93 -31.22 12.09
N ARG A 10 28.73 -31.66 12.42
CA ARG A 10 28.28 -33.05 12.23
C ARG A 10 27.75 -33.39 10.86
N HIS A 11 27.39 -32.46 9.99
CA HIS A 11 27.02 -32.66 8.58
C HIS A 11 27.28 -31.36 7.81
N SER A 12 27.18 -31.36 6.49
CA SER A 12 27.55 -30.31 5.56
C SER A 12 27.22 -28.89 6.06
N GLY A 13 27.93 -28.42 7.08
CA GLY A 13 27.92 -27.04 7.54
C GLY A 13 28.36 -26.10 6.40
N SER A 14 28.12 -24.81 6.56
CA SER A 14 28.58 -23.80 5.61
C SER A 14 30.09 -23.92 5.43
N ARG A 15 30.57 -23.87 4.18
CA ARG A 15 32.00 -23.97 3.83
C ARG A 15 32.44 -22.71 3.14
N GLN A 16 33.68 -22.31 3.41
CA GLN A 16 34.33 -21.23 2.68
C GLN A 16 35.77 -21.65 2.39
N VAL A 17 36.23 -21.44 1.16
CA VAL A 17 37.60 -21.66 0.74
C VAL A 17 38.34 -20.34 0.85
N ILE A 18 39.43 -20.31 1.65
CA ILE A 18 40.29 -19.15 1.83
C ILE A 18 41.72 -19.64 1.72
N GLU A 19 42.51 -19.03 0.83
CA GLU A 19 43.92 -19.34 0.61
C GLU A 19 44.24 -20.84 0.48
N GLU A 20 43.37 -21.58 -0.30
CA GLU A 20 43.44 -23.02 -0.53
C GLU A 20 43.01 -23.91 0.65
N GLU A 21 42.67 -23.39 1.83
CA GLU A 21 42.08 -24.16 2.92
C GLU A 21 40.56 -24.06 2.94
N THR A 22 39.89 -25.22 3.10
CA THR A 22 38.43 -25.26 3.25
C THR A 22 38.05 -25.19 4.74
N LEU A 23 37.54 -24.03 5.14
CA LEU A 23 37.04 -23.81 6.49
C LEU A 23 35.58 -24.25 6.63
N HIS A 24 35.27 -24.90 7.74
CA HIS A 24 33.93 -25.42 8.05
C HIS A 24 33.29 -24.65 9.20
N PHE A 25 31.99 -24.34 9.09
CA PHE A 25 31.22 -23.61 10.10
C PHE A 25 29.97 -24.39 10.50
N CYS A 26 29.63 -24.39 11.79
CA CYS A 26 28.47 -25.12 12.32
C CYS A 26 27.12 -24.49 11.96
N CYS A 27 27.08 -23.19 11.64
CA CYS A 27 25.91 -22.44 11.26
C CYS A 27 26.28 -21.21 10.41
N THR A 28 25.30 -20.63 9.75
CA THR A 28 25.46 -19.41 8.94
C THR A 28 25.89 -18.20 9.78
N GLY A 29 25.47 -18.11 11.04
CA GLY A 29 25.93 -17.07 11.98
C GLY A 29 27.44 -17.12 12.18
N CYS A 30 28.02 -18.31 12.41
CA CYS A 30 29.46 -18.47 12.54
C CYS A 30 30.22 -18.12 11.25
N LEU A 31 29.68 -18.48 10.08
CA LEU A 31 30.27 -18.11 8.80
C LEU A 31 30.29 -16.59 8.60
N ASN A 32 29.17 -15.92 8.82
CA ASN A 32 29.05 -14.47 8.59
C ASN A 32 29.94 -13.67 9.56
N VAL A 33 30.00 -14.05 10.84
CA VAL A 33 30.87 -13.37 11.82
C VAL A 33 32.34 -13.59 11.48
N PHE A 34 32.70 -14.77 11.01
CA PHE A 34 34.06 -15.01 10.53
C PHE A 34 34.39 -14.13 9.31
N GLN A 35 33.48 -13.99 8.36
CA GLN A 35 33.66 -13.11 7.19
C GLN A 35 33.84 -11.65 7.59
N ILE A 36 33.08 -11.15 8.57
CA ILE A 36 33.23 -9.78 9.08
C ILE A 36 34.62 -9.58 9.70
N LEU A 37 35.08 -10.55 10.49
CA LEU A 37 36.43 -10.49 11.09
C LEU A 37 37.54 -10.59 10.03
N PHE A 38 37.36 -11.45 9.04
CA PHE A 38 38.31 -11.67 7.95
C PHE A 38 38.48 -10.42 7.06
N ASN A 39 37.35 -9.75 6.75
CA ASN A 39 37.34 -8.53 5.91
C ASN A 39 37.61 -7.25 6.70
N SER A 40 37.90 -7.34 8.01
CA SER A 40 38.29 -6.17 8.78
C SER A 40 39.68 -5.68 8.35
N PRO A 41 39.98 -4.37 8.42
CA PRO A 41 41.28 -3.82 8.03
C PRO A 41 42.48 -4.43 8.77
N GLU A 42 42.24 -5.02 9.93
CA GLU A 42 43.23 -5.67 10.82
C GLU A 42 43.32 -7.19 10.61
N GLY A 43 42.47 -7.79 9.75
CA GLY A 43 42.31 -9.23 9.56
C GLY A 43 41.71 -9.94 10.79
N VAL A 44 41.75 -11.30 10.81
CA VAL A 44 41.22 -12.05 11.94
C VAL A 44 42.21 -12.01 13.11
N PRO A 45 41.88 -11.34 14.25
CA PRO A 45 42.76 -11.26 15.38
C PRO A 45 43.09 -12.66 15.95
N ALA A 46 44.32 -12.91 16.36
CA ALA A 46 44.67 -14.21 16.96
C ALA A 46 43.82 -14.60 18.18
N ASN A 47 43.27 -13.63 18.87
CA ASN A 47 42.32 -13.82 19.99
C ASN A 47 40.95 -13.21 19.69
N PHE A 48 40.36 -13.56 18.55
CA PHE A 48 39.08 -13.01 18.08
C PHE A 48 37.91 -13.28 19.07
N LYS A 49 38.00 -14.32 19.93
CA LYS A 49 37.00 -14.62 20.97
C LYS A 49 36.94 -13.55 22.08
N ALA A 50 37.98 -12.74 22.20
CA ALA A 50 38.01 -11.64 23.16
C ALA A 50 37.46 -10.31 22.58
N THR A 51 37.16 -10.27 21.29
CA THR A 51 36.63 -9.06 20.62
C THR A 51 35.21 -8.75 21.09
N GLU A 52 34.87 -7.45 21.14
CA GLU A 52 33.50 -7.01 21.47
C GLU A 52 32.47 -7.55 20.48
N LEU A 53 32.81 -7.59 19.19
CA LEU A 53 31.96 -8.17 18.13
C LEU A 53 31.59 -9.63 18.42
N TYR A 54 32.59 -10.47 18.78
CA TYR A 54 32.34 -11.88 19.06
C TYR A 54 31.43 -12.07 20.29
N ARG A 55 31.67 -11.28 21.37
CA ARG A 55 30.85 -11.32 22.58
C ARG A 55 29.42 -10.84 22.31
N ALA A 56 29.27 -9.73 21.60
CA ALA A 56 27.95 -9.21 21.22
C ALA A 56 27.16 -10.19 20.37
N CYS A 57 27.80 -10.92 19.44
CA CYS A 57 27.17 -11.93 18.62
C CYS A 57 26.74 -13.17 19.41
N ILE A 58 27.46 -13.54 20.47
CA ILE A 58 27.02 -14.60 21.42
C ILE A 58 25.81 -14.12 22.22
N GLU A 59 25.84 -12.89 22.76
CA GLU A 59 24.74 -12.31 23.54
C GLU A 59 23.48 -12.14 22.70
N ALA A 60 23.60 -11.79 21.43
CA ALA A 60 22.52 -11.70 20.47
C ALA A 60 22.01 -13.06 19.97
N GLY A 61 22.58 -14.19 20.38
CA GLY A 61 22.20 -15.51 19.94
C GLY A 61 22.50 -15.81 18.46
N LEU A 62 23.46 -15.14 17.86
CA LEU A 62 23.92 -15.35 16.48
C LEU A 62 25.00 -16.45 16.37
N ILE A 63 25.76 -16.67 17.46
CA ILE A 63 26.78 -17.69 17.58
C ILE A 63 26.38 -18.61 18.76
N PRO A 64 26.39 -19.93 18.58
CA PRO A 64 26.03 -20.84 19.65
C PRO A 64 27.09 -20.86 20.74
N ARG A 65 26.68 -20.91 22.02
CA ARG A 65 27.57 -21.00 23.19
C ARG A 65 28.07 -22.40 23.42
N ASP A 66 27.23 -23.41 23.26
CA ASP A 66 27.53 -24.84 23.48
C ASP A 66 26.66 -25.71 22.58
N GLU A 67 26.85 -27.04 22.66
CA GLU A 67 26.06 -28.01 21.89
C GLU A 67 24.57 -28.09 22.32
N LYS A 68 24.19 -27.56 23.47
CA LYS A 68 22.82 -27.50 23.97
C LYS A 68 22.07 -26.23 23.52
N ASP A 69 22.81 -25.25 23.00
CA ASP A 69 22.27 -24.01 22.56
C ASP A 69 21.17 -24.21 21.46
N PRO A 70 20.00 -23.57 21.58
CA PRO A 70 18.93 -23.69 20.59
C PRO A 70 19.37 -23.33 19.17
N VAL A 71 20.32 -22.39 19.03
CA VAL A 71 20.88 -21.96 17.73
C VAL A 71 21.67 -23.10 17.08
N TYR A 72 22.51 -23.82 17.88
CA TYR A 72 23.25 -24.96 17.40
C TYR A 72 22.33 -26.12 17.02
N ARG A 73 21.31 -26.41 17.83
CA ARG A 73 20.34 -27.48 17.56
C ARG A 73 19.50 -27.18 16.31
N ARG A 74 19.03 -25.95 16.12
CA ARG A 74 18.27 -25.55 14.91
C ARG A 74 19.12 -25.70 13.66
N ALA A 75 20.36 -25.21 13.66
CA ALA A 75 21.28 -25.35 12.53
C ALA A 75 21.58 -26.80 12.15
N GLN A 76 21.43 -27.74 13.07
CA GLN A 76 21.61 -29.18 12.83
C GLN A 76 20.35 -29.88 12.28
N ILE A 77 19.17 -29.37 12.60
CA ILE A 77 17.87 -29.92 12.15
C ILE A 77 17.58 -29.49 10.70
N ASP A 78 17.94 -28.25 10.32
CA ASP A 78 17.71 -27.69 8.98
C ASP A 78 18.54 -28.36 7.87
N LEU A 79 19.50 -29.20 8.22
CA LEU A 79 20.43 -29.84 7.27
C LEU A 79 20.15 -31.33 7.00
N GLN A 80 19.12 -31.94 7.59
CA GLN A 80 18.84 -33.39 7.48
C GLN A 80 17.59 -33.80 6.68
N GLY A 81 16.99 -32.91 5.88
CA GLY A 81 15.86 -33.28 5.03
C GLY A 81 16.28 -34.13 3.81
N PRO A 82 15.74 -35.34 3.62
CA PRO A 82 15.94 -36.10 2.37
C PRO A 82 15.24 -35.37 1.21
N LYS A 83 15.82 -35.45 -0.01
CA LYS A 83 15.16 -35.02 -1.24
C LYS A 83 13.87 -35.83 -1.41
N LEU A 84 12.72 -35.20 -1.20
CA LEU A 84 11.40 -35.84 -1.22
C LEU A 84 10.78 -35.83 -2.63
N PRO A 85 10.00 -36.87 -3.03
CA PRO A 85 9.22 -36.87 -4.28
C PRO A 85 8.12 -35.80 -4.27
N GLU A 86 7.74 -35.25 -5.43
CA GLU A 86 6.76 -34.17 -5.62
C GLU A 86 5.43 -34.35 -4.86
N ALA A 87 4.94 -35.57 -4.75
CA ALA A 87 3.70 -35.87 -4.02
C ALA A 87 3.78 -35.69 -2.50
N GLN A 88 4.99 -35.63 -1.92
CA GLN A 88 5.19 -35.36 -0.49
C GLN A 88 5.42 -33.87 -0.18
N ILE A 89 5.76 -33.06 -1.18
CA ILE A 89 5.97 -31.63 -1.09
C ILE A 89 4.65 -30.93 -0.69
N LEU A 90 3.53 -31.37 -1.22
CA LEU A 90 2.19 -30.86 -0.89
C LEU A 90 1.74 -31.12 0.55
N LYS A 91 2.28 -32.14 1.21
CA LYS A 91 1.99 -32.43 2.63
C LYS A 91 2.86 -31.63 3.62
N GLN A 92 3.93 -30.97 3.16
CA GLN A 92 4.86 -30.20 3.97
C GLN A 92 4.78 -28.69 3.78
N ALA A 93 3.66 -28.18 3.29
CA ALA A 93 3.42 -26.73 3.15
C ALA A 93 3.61 -25.95 4.48
N ASN A 94 3.53 -26.63 5.62
CA ASN A 94 3.81 -26.04 6.94
C ASN A 94 5.30 -25.73 7.21
N TYR A 95 6.24 -26.17 6.35
CA TYR A 95 7.68 -25.90 6.47
C TYR A 95 8.21 -24.97 5.36
N ALA A 96 7.32 -24.45 4.53
CA ALA A 96 7.70 -23.49 3.50
C ALA A 96 8.07 -22.13 4.12
N GLN A 97 9.17 -21.56 3.65
CA GLN A 97 9.59 -20.21 4.04
C GLN A 97 9.08 -19.21 3.03
N ASP A 98 8.61 -18.07 3.54
CA ASP A 98 8.26 -16.92 2.71
C ASP A 98 9.52 -16.14 2.33
N MET A 99 9.64 -15.80 1.06
CA MET A 99 10.71 -14.95 0.56
C MET A 99 10.15 -13.87 -0.36
N THR A 100 10.59 -12.65 -0.13
CA THR A 100 10.26 -11.52 -0.99
C THR A 100 11.52 -11.05 -1.68
N LEU A 101 11.47 -10.97 -3.01
CA LEU A 101 12.54 -10.47 -3.86
C LEU A 101 12.09 -9.20 -4.56
N ARG A 102 13.04 -8.32 -4.81
CA ARG A 102 12.91 -7.26 -5.79
C ARG A 102 13.51 -7.75 -7.11
N ILE A 103 12.80 -7.52 -8.22
CA ILE A 103 13.24 -7.93 -9.55
C ILE A 103 13.27 -6.70 -10.45
N ASP A 104 14.45 -6.16 -10.67
CA ASP A 104 14.64 -5.04 -11.58
C ASP A 104 14.69 -5.54 -13.03
N GLY A 105 14.21 -4.72 -13.97
CA GLY A 105 14.20 -5.05 -15.40
C GLY A 105 12.90 -5.65 -15.93
N MET A 106 11.81 -5.65 -15.15
CA MET A 106 10.50 -6.01 -15.69
C MET A 106 9.86 -4.80 -16.39
N TRP A 107 9.58 -4.94 -17.68
CA TRP A 107 9.07 -3.87 -18.52
C TRP A 107 7.60 -4.03 -18.93
N CYS A 108 7.01 -5.21 -18.69
CA CYS A 108 5.61 -5.49 -19.00
C CYS A 108 5.08 -6.63 -18.15
N THR A 109 3.76 -6.77 -18.11
CA THR A 109 3.08 -7.87 -17.40
C THR A 109 3.47 -9.26 -17.92
N ALA A 110 3.87 -9.39 -19.21
CA ALA A 110 4.40 -10.63 -19.75
C ALA A 110 5.73 -11.03 -19.10
N CYS A 111 6.56 -10.05 -18.69
CA CYS A 111 7.79 -10.31 -17.95
C CYS A 111 7.50 -10.92 -16.57
N SER A 112 6.57 -10.33 -15.83
CA SER A 112 6.18 -10.84 -14.52
C SER A 112 5.58 -12.24 -14.63
N TRP A 113 4.75 -12.47 -15.65
CA TRP A 113 4.19 -13.80 -15.91
C TRP A 113 5.27 -14.85 -16.27
N LEU A 114 6.26 -14.48 -17.09
CA LEU A 114 7.36 -15.41 -17.43
C LEU A 114 8.13 -15.84 -16.18
N ILE A 115 8.49 -14.88 -15.32
CA ILE A 115 9.23 -15.16 -14.09
C ILE A 115 8.38 -16.01 -13.15
N GLU A 116 7.09 -15.66 -12.98
CA GLU A 116 6.12 -16.39 -12.16
C GLU A 116 5.98 -17.85 -12.63
N GLU A 117 5.83 -18.06 -13.93
CA GLU A 117 5.67 -19.39 -14.53
C GLU A 117 6.95 -20.25 -14.37
N VAL A 118 8.13 -19.66 -14.57
CA VAL A 118 9.42 -20.38 -14.38
C VAL A 118 9.64 -20.73 -12.91
N LEU A 119 9.31 -19.82 -12.01
CA LEU A 119 9.42 -20.08 -10.55
C LEU A 119 8.45 -21.19 -10.13
N ASN A 120 7.18 -21.12 -10.54
CA ASN A 120 6.17 -22.12 -10.20
C ASN A 120 6.47 -23.52 -10.80
N ARG A 121 7.22 -23.58 -11.91
CA ARG A 121 7.72 -24.87 -12.48
C ARG A 121 9.02 -25.33 -11.84
N THR A 122 9.59 -24.56 -10.91
CA THR A 122 10.84 -24.92 -10.26
C THR A 122 10.57 -25.87 -9.10
N PRO A 123 11.13 -27.11 -9.09
CA PRO A 123 11.00 -28.03 -7.98
C PRO A 123 11.48 -27.37 -6.68
N GLY A 124 10.65 -27.43 -5.61
CA GLY A 124 10.95 -26.79 -4.33
C GLY A 124 10.31 -25.39 -4.14
N VAL A 125 9.72 -24.80 -5.17
CA VAL A 125 8.84 -23.64 -5.03
C VAL A 125 7.40 -24.14 -4.84
N VAL A 126 6.75 -23.73 -3.78
CA VAL A 126 5.34 -24.09 -3.46
C VAL A 126 4.39 -23.17 -4.18
N GLU A 127 4.65 -21.88 -4.13
CA GLU A 127 3.87 -20.84 -4.79
C GLU A 127 4.79 -19.64 -5.03
N ALA A 128 4.74 -19.07 -6.22
CA ALA A 128 5.38 -17.80 -6.53
C ALA A 128 4.40 -16.87 -7.22
N ARG A 129 4.42 -15.60 -6.82
CA ARG A 129 3.66 -14.50 -7.42
C ARG A 129 4.61 -13.36 -7.74
N VAL A 130 4.54 -12.87 -8.95
CA VAL A 130 5.41 -11.79 -9.42
C VAL A 130 4.58 -10.57 -9.79
N PHE A 131 4.95 -9.43 -9.22
CA PHE A 131 4.21 -8.18 -9.30
C PHE A 131 4.96 -7.18 -10.14
N PHE A 132 4.50 -6.99 -11.36
CA PHE A 132 5.09 -6.07 -12.33
C PHE A 132 5.25 -4.64 -11.80
N LEU A 133 4.26 -4.14 -11.07
CA LEU A 133 4.19 -2.74 -10.66
C LEU A 133 5.12 -2.37 -9.51
N SER A 134 5.30 -3.28 -8.59
CA SER A 134 6.16 -3.09 -7.44
C SER A 134 7.58 -3.59 -7.69
N ASP A 135 7.84 -4.20 -8.86
CA ASP A 135 9.06 -4.92 -9.17
C ASP A 135 9.42 -5.98 -8.12
N MET A 136 8.38 -6.65 -7.58
CA MET A 136 8.54 -7.61 -6.49
C MET A 136 8.10 -9.01 -6.91
N ALA A 137 8.71 -10.02 -6.30
CA ALA A 137 8.24 -11.38 -6.30
C ALA A 137 8.07 -11.86 -4.87
N GLN A 138 6.92 -12.41 -4.57
CA GLN A 138 6.66 -13.11 -3.31
C GLN A 138 6.55 -14.59 -3.62
N MET A 139 7.22 -15.40 -2.83
CA MET A 139 7.20 -16.83 -3.02
C MET A 139 7.32 -17.59 -1.71
N LYS A 140 6.72 -18.77 -1.73
CA LYS A 140 6.90 -19.79 -0.70
C LYS A 140 7.76 -20.90 -1.28
N TYR A 141 8.87 -21.21 -0.62
CA TYR A 141 9.79 -22.24 -1.09
C TYR A 141 10.21 -23.15 0.06
N LEU A 142 10.69 -24.33 -0.30
CA LEU A 142 11.19 -25.31 0.66
C LEU A 142 12.71 -25.16 0.78
N PRO A 143 13.24 -24.68 1.92
CA PRO A 143 14.68 -24.52 2.14
C PRO A 143 15.47 -25.83 2.01
N SER A 144 14.82 -26.95 2.22
CA SER A 144 15.42 -28.28 2.05
C SER A 144 15.73 -28.63 0.58
N SER A 145 15.06 -27.97 -0.39
CA SER A 145 15.18 -28.30 -1.83
C SER A 145 15.81 -27.18 -2.64
N LEU A 146 15.74 -25.93 -2.19
CA LEU A 146 16.21 -24.75 -2.91
C LEU A 146 16.86 -23.75 -1.98
N THR A 147 18.00 -23.20 -2.39
CA THR A 147 18.59 -22.06 -1.67
C THR A 147 18.13 -20.73 -2.29
N PRO A 148 18.12 -19.63 -1.52
CA PRO A 148 17.86 -18.29 -2.07
C PRO A 148 18.73 -17.97 -3.29
N GLN A 149 19.99 -18.41 -3.28
CA GLN A 149 20.93 -18.18 -4.38
C GLN A 149 20.54 -18.90 -5.67
N ASP A 150 19.98 -20.12 -5.57
CA ASP A 150 19.50 -20.87 -6.75
C ASP A 150 18.32 -20.15 -7.39
N ILE A 151 17.42 -19.59 -6.56
CA ILE A 151 16.28 -18.82 -7.03
C ILE A 151 16.74 -17.54 -7.73
N LEU A 152 17.66 -16.79 -7.10
CA LEU A 152 18.26 -15.60 -7.72
C LEU A 152 18.97 -15.94 -9.03
N GLY A 153 19.72 -17.07 -9.07
CA GLY A 153 20.40 -17.55 -10.27
C GLY A 153 19.44 -17.85 -11.42
N LYS A 154 18.29 -18.47 -11.15
CA LYS A 154 17.27 -18.76 -12.16
C LYS A 154 16.66 -17.49 -12.76
N ILE A 155 16.33 -16.52 -11.91
CA ILE A 155 15.78 -15.23 -12.37
C ILE A 155 16.82 -14.45 -13.19
N ARG A 156 18.10 -14.49 -12.78
CA ARG A 156 19.21 -13.90 -13.58
C ARG A 156 19.37 -14.57 -14.93
N GLY A 157 19.20 -15.88 -15.00
CA GLY A 157 19.22 -16.64 -16.25
C GLY A 157 18.14 -16.23 -17.27
N LEU A 158 17.06 -15.61 -16.81
CA LEU A 158 16.00 -15.04 -17.65
C LEU A 158 16.30 -13.60 -18.11
N GLY A 159 17.42 -13.03 -17.69
CA GLY A 159 17.82 -11.65 -18.05
C GLY A 159 17.25 -10.57 -17.13
N TYR A 160 16.82 -10.92 -15.94
CA TYR A 160 16.35 -9.99 -14.92
C TYR A 160 17.33 -9.89 -13.76
N HIS A 161 17.25 -8.81 -12.96
CA HIS A 161 18.17 -8.55 -11.86
C HIS A 161 17.42 -8.69 -10.52
N PRO A 162 17.38 -9.89 -9.92
CA PRO A 162 16.78 -10.09 -8.62
C PRO A 162 17.73 -9.66 -7.50
N SER A 163 17.18 -9.03 -6.45
CA SER A 163 17.86 -8.73 -5.19
C SER A 163 16.97 -9.11 -4.02
N LEU A 164 17.57 -9.47 -2.89
CA LEU A 164 16.83 -9.70 -1.66
C LEU A 164 16.23 -8.36 -1.20
N PHE A 165 14.99 -8.38 -0.76
CA PHE A 165 14.25 -7.17 -0.40
C PHE A 165 14.91 -6.33 0.70
N HIS A 166 15.82 -6.93 1.50
CA HIS A 166 16.54 -6.26 2.58
C HIS A 166 17.83 -5.55 2.13
N GLU A 167 18.29 -5.80 0.90
CA GLU A 167 19.52 -5.20 0.39
C GLU A 167 19.22 -3.97 -0.47
N THR A 168 19.48 -2.83 0.12
CA THR A 168 19.69 -1.49 -0.47
C THR A 168 18.76 -0.98 -1.57
N PHE A 169 18.14 0.16 -1.28
CA PHE A 169 17.43 1.07 -2.17
C PHE A 169 18.35 1.74 -3.23
N GLU A 170 19.24 1.02 -3.87
CA GLU A 170 20.02 1.54 -4.99
C GLU A 170 19.36 1.28 -6.36
N THR A 171 18.24 1.99 -6.59
CA THR A 171 17.57 2.12 -7.90
C THR A 171 18.43 2.84 -8.96
N SER A 172 19.68 3.13 -8.67
CA SER A 172 20.50 4.03 -9.48
C SER A 172 21.19 3.34 -10.66
N GLU A 173 21.62 2.09 -10.54
CA GLU A 173 22.49 1.48 -11.55
C GLU A 173 21.75 1.05 -12.82
N GLU A 174 20.61 0.39 -12.70
CA GLU A 174 19.86 -0.06 -13.88
C GLU A 174 19.37 1.12 -14.74
N LYS A 175 18.91 2.19 -14.08
CA LYS A 175 18.51 3.41 -14.79
C LYS A 175 19.68 4.11 -15.45
N LYS A 176 20.86 4.13 -14.81
CA LYS A 176 22.09 4.65 -15.43
C LYS A 176 22.45 3.81 -16.66
N HIS A 177 22.36 2.48 -16.56
CA HIS A 177 22.59 1.59 -17.70
C HIS A 177 21.58 1.80 -18.83
N LEU A 178 20.30 1.94 -18.50
CA LEU A 178 19.25 2.21 -19.50
C LEU A 178 19.48 3.58 -20.17
N LEU A 179 19.78 4.61 -19.36
CA LEU A 179 20.06 5.96 -19.87
C LEU A 179 21.33 5.98 -20.73
N MET A 180 22.38 5.25 -20.34
CA MET A 180 23.61 5.16 -21.11
C MET A 180 23.37 4.43 -22.46
N ARG A 181 22.64 3.32 -22.44
CA ARG A 181 22.23 2.61 -23.67
C ARG A 181 21.40 3.48 -24.59
N LEU A 182 20.41 4.19 -24.01
CA LEU A 182 19.58 5.15 -24.74
C LEU A 182 20.44 6.28 -25.34
N GLY A 183 21.37 6.86 -24.57
CA GLY A 183 22.25 7.95 -25.02
C GLY A 183 23.12 7.51 -26.19
N VAL A 184 23.79 6.37 -26.05
CA VAL A 184 24.64 5.81 -27.12
C VAL A 184 23.78 5.48 -28.35
N SER A 185 22.66 4.78 -28.17
CA SER A 185 21.77 4.41 -29.30
C SER A 185 21.20 5.65 -29.99
N SER A 186 20.77 6.68 -29.24
CA SER A 186 20.24 7.92 -29.82
C SER A 186 21.29 8.67 -30.61
N PHE A 187 22.53 8.78 -30.10
CA PHE A 187 23.63 9.45 -30.81
C PHE A 187 23.94 8.73 -32.13
N LEU A 188 24.10 7.41 -32.09
CA LEU A 188 24.40 6.62 -33.28
C LEU A 188 23.24 6.65 -34.28
N THR A 189 22.00 6.51 -33.82
CA THR A 189 20.80 6.55 -34.67
C THR A 189 20.61 7.92 -35.33
N ALA A 190 20.91 9.02 -34.61
CA ALA A 190 20.86 10.36 -35.20
C ALA A 190 21.87 10.50 -36.37
N ASN A 191 23.09 9.95 -36.23
CA ASN A 191 24.08 9.92 -37.33
C ASN A 191 23.62 9.04 -38.50
N ILE A 192 23.07 7.85 -38.22
CA ILE A 192 22.48 6.98 -39.24
C ILE A 192 21.39 7.71 -39.99
N MET A 193 20.44 8.37 -39.27
CA MET A 193 19.34 9.12 -39.88
C MET A 193 19.84 10.27 -40.76
N MET A 194 20.90 10.96 -40.36
CA MET A 194 21.49 12.06 -41.13
C MET A 194 22.08 11.54 -42.46
N ILE A 195 22.80 10.43 -42.43
CA ILE A 195 23.36 9.80 -43.63
C ILE A 195 22.22 9.26 -44.51
N SER A 196 21.23 8.56 -43.93
CA SER A 196 20.08 8.00 -44.69
C SER A 196 19.25 9.10 -45.31
N LEU A 197 19.02 10.23 -44.61
CA LEU A 197 18.28 11.39 -45.16
C LEU A 197 19.01 11.96 -46.38
N ALA A 198 20.33 12.11 -46.33
CA ALA A 198 21.14 12.57 -47.47
C ALA A 198 21.02 11.64 -48.67
N LEU A 199 20.93 10.29 -48.44
CA LEU A 199 20.68 9.30 -49.48
C LEU A 199 19.27 9.42 -50.06
N TYR A 200 18.22 9.59 -49.24
CA TYR A 200 16.82 9.71 -49.68
C TYR A 200 16.52 11.04 -50.40
N MET A 201 17.23 12.12 -50.06
CA MET A 201 17.10 13.41 -50.74
C MET A 201 17.76 13.42 -52.13
N GLY A 202 18.37 12.34 -52.59
CA GLY A 202 18.97 12.25 -53.89
C GLY A 202 20.28 13.03 -54.09
N PHE A 203 20.91 13.46 -52.99
CA PHE A 203 22.24 14.15 -53.05
C PHE A 203 23.34 13.31 -53.76
N PHE A 204 23.08 11.99 -53.93
CA PHE A 204 24.05 11.04 -54.44
C PHE A 204 23.46 10.18 -55.56
N GLN A 205 22.73 10.81 -56.51
CA GLN A 205 22.04 10.10 -57.61
C GLN A 205 23.02 9.45 -58.66
N ASP A 206 24.23 9.98 -58.78
CA ASP A 206 25.24 9.52 -59.75
C ASP A 206 26.45 8.81 -59.11
N LEU A 207 26.20 8.04 -58.03
CA LEU A 207 27.29 7.31 -57.36
C LEU A 207 27.78 6.14 -58.16
N THR A 208 29.13 6.03 -58.32
CA THR A 208 29.77 4.83 -58.83
C THR A 208 29.58 3.66 -57.83
N PRO A 209 29.65 2.38 -58.28
CA PRO A 209 29.57 1.22 -57.35
C PRO A 209 30.52 1.28 -56.16
N GLN A 210 31.68 1.93 -56.31
CA GLN A 210 32.62 2.19 -55.22
C GLN A 210 32.10 3.24 -54.22
N GLY A 211 31.41 4.26 -54.68
CA GLY A 211 30.77 5.30 -53.83
C GLY A 211 29.65 4.74 -53.00
N ILE A 212 28.92 3.75 -53.49
CA ILE A 212 27.88 3.02 -52.76
C ILE A 212 28.46 2.36 -51.50
N GLY A 213 29.63 1.67 -51.66
CA GLY A 213 30.34 1.05 -50.55
C GLY A 213 30.75 2.06 -49.48
N TYR A 214 31.27 3.24 -49.85
CA TYR A 214 31.71 4.27 -48.88
C TYR A 214 30.58 4.80 -48.00
N LEU A 215 29.31 4.74 -48.43
CA LEU A 215 28.15 5.20 -47.63
C LEU A 215 27.46 4.07 -46.85
N SER A 216 27.38 2.86 -47.44
CA SER A 216 26.68 1.73 -46.82
C SER A 216 27.48 1.05 -45.71
N TYR A 217 28.82 0.98 -45.81
CA TYR A 217 29.66 0.42 -44.72
C TYR A 217 29.59 1.26 -43.41
N PRO A 218 29.71 2.59 -43.42
CA PRO A 218 29.50 3.39 -42.19
C PRO A 218 28.12 3.19 -41.56
N LEU A 219 27.04 3.12 -42.34
CA LEU A 219 25.69 2.82 -41.82
C LEU A 219 25.64 1.47 -41.09
N TRP A 220 26.26 0.42 -41.70
CA TRP A 220 26.36 -0.89 -41.08
C TRP A 220 27.15 -0.85 -39.76
N VAL A 221 28.34 -0.23 -39.76
CA VAL A 221 29.19 -0.09 -38.57
C VAL A 221 28.48 0.67 -37.44
N LEU A 222 27.77 1.75 -37.75
CA LEU A 222 27.03 2.53 -36.77
C LEU A 222 25.76 1.81 -36.25
N ALA A 223 25.08 1.02 -37.09
CA ALA A 223 23.87 0.29 -36.72
C ALA A 223 24.16 -0.91 -35.81
N THR A 224 25.32 -1.57 -35.99
CA THR A 224 25.69 -2.78 -35.24
C THR A 224 25.67 -2.55 -33.71
N PRO A 225 26.31 -1.50 -33.14
CA PRO A 225 26.23 -1.23 -31.71
C PRO A 225 24.81 -0.87 -31.25
N VAL A 226 23.99 -0.23 -32.07
CA VAL A 226 22.60 0.08 -31.68
C VAL A 226 21.80 -1.21 -31.49
N ILE A 227 21.95 -2.18 -32.44
CA ILE A 227 21.19 -3.44 -32.37
C ILE A 227 21.72 -4.35 -31.25
N PHE A 228 23.05 -4.56 -31.15
CA PHE A 228 23.62 -5.57 -30.26
C PHE A 228 23.98 -5.04 -28.87
N TYR A 229 24.34 -3.76 -28.69
CA TYR A 229 24.57 -3.15 -27.40
C TYR A 229 23.31 -2.48 -26.86
N GLY A 230 22.67 -1.61 -27.65
CA GLY A 230 21.42 -0.94 -27.26
C GLY A 230 20.28 -1.94 -27.10
N GLY A 231 20.08 -2.80 -28.12
CA GLY A 231 19.03 -3.82 -28.17
C GLY A 231 19.30 -5.07 -27.30
N PHE A 232 20.48 -5.25 -26.71
CA PHE A 232 20.86 -6.45 -25.99
C PHE A 232 19.82 -6.95 -24.97
N PRO A 233 19.26 -6.10 -24.07
CA PRO A 233 18.26 -6.56 -23.11
C PRO A 233 16.97 -7.03 -23.77
N ILE A 234 16.61 -6.48 -24.94
CA ILE A 234 15.42 -6.83 -25.71
C ILE A 234 15.63 -8.19 -26.34
N LEU A 235 16.78 -8.39 -27.00
CA LEU A 235 17.17 -9.64 -27.64
C LEU A 235 17.29 -10.79 -26.65
N GLN A 236 17.91 -10.56 -25.49
CA GLN A 236 18.07 -11.56 -24.44
C GLN A 236 16.71 -12.04 -23.92
N ARG A 237 15.75 -11.13 -23.67
CA ARG A 237 14.39 -11.49 -23.22
C ARG A 237 13.58 -12.16 -24.31
N ALA A 238 13.74 -11.73 -25.57
CA ALA A 238 13.11 -12.39 -26.71
C ALA A 238 13.57 -13.85 -26.83
N LEU A 239 14.87 -14.09 -26.69
CA LEU A 239 15.44 -15.44 -26.75
C LEU A 239 14.98 -16.30 -25.56
N ALA A 240 14.97 -15.73 -24.35
CA ALA A 240 14.42 -16.40 -23.16
C ALA A 240 12.93 -16.74 -23.35
N GLY A 241 12.12 -15.80 -23.85
CA GLY A 241 10.71 -16.02 -24.15
C GLY A 241 10.49 -17.14 -25.18
N LEU A 242 11.30 -17.18 -26.23
CA LEU A 242 11.25 -18.22 -27.26
C LEU A 242 11.56 -19.60 -26.68
N ARG A 243 12.57 -19.68 -25.81
CA ARG A 243 12.97 -20.94 -25.15
C ARG A 243 11.86 -21.56 -24.30
N TYR A 244 11.00 -20.73 -23.70
CA TYR A 244 9.87 -21.18 -22.86
C TYR A 244 8.51 -21.13 -23.59
N TRP A 245 8.50 -20.95 -24.92
CA TRP A 245 7.28 -20.83 -25.75
C TRP A 245 6.36 -19.70 -25.29
N ASN A 246 6.93 -18.66 -24.69
CA ASN A 246 6.20 -17.47 -24.27
C ASN A 246 6.58 -16.29 -25.16
N LEU A 247 5.83 -16.12 -26.24
CA LEU A 247 6.04 -15.04 -27.19
C LEU A 247 5.59 -13.71 -26.56
N SER A 248 6.54 -12.82 -26.35
CA SER A 248 6.35 -11.50 -25.76
C SER A 248 6.50 -10.39 -26.82
N MET A 249 6.22 -9.15 -26.40
CA MET A 249 6.48 -7.98 -27.24
C MET A 249 7.97 -7.86 -27.63
N ASP A 250 8.89 -8.28 -26.76
CA ASP A 250 10.32 -8.27 -27.04
C ASP A 250 10.65 -9.20 -28.21
N THR A 251 9.89 -10.27 -28.37
CA THR A 251 10.01 -11.20 -29.51
C THR A 251 9.64 -10.51 -30.82
N LEU A 252 8.51 -9.76 -30.85
CA LEU A 252 8.06 -9.04 -32.05
C LEU A 252 9.07 -7.97 -32.48
N ILE A 253 9.56 -7.17 -31.50
CA ILE A 253 10.54 -6.10 -31.73
C ILE A 253 11.86 -6.70 -32.22
N SER A 254 12.33 -7.80 -31.61
CA SER A 254 13.59 -8.46 -32.00
C SER A 254 13.52 -9.02 -33.40
N ILE A 255 12.41 -9.70 -33.78
CA ILE A 255 12.21 -10.22 -35.12
C ILE A 255 12.21 -9.06 -36.11
N GLY A 256 11.45 -7.97 -35.86
CA GLY A 256 11.39 -6.82 -36.75
C GLY A 256 12.78 -6.15 -36.95
N ALA A 257 13.48 -5.88 -35.83
CA ALA A 257 14.80 -5.21 -35.87
C ALA A 257 15.87 -6.09 -36.56
N LEU A 258 15.94 -7.38 -36.23
CA LEU A 258 16.89 -8.30 -36.81
C LEU A 258 16.59 -8.55 -38.27
N ALA A 259 15.32 -8.67 -38.67
CA ALA A 259 14.94 -8.81 -40.07
C ALA A 259 15.39 -7.61 -40.92
N ALA A 260 15.12 -6.38 -40.43
CA ALA A 260 15.59 -5.17 -41.12
C ALA A 260 17.13 -5.07 -41.15
N TYR A 261 17.81 -5.45 -40.08
CA TYR A 261 19.27 -5.41 -39.98
C TYR A 261 19.91 -6.42 -40.94
N PHE A 262 19.54 -7.71 -40.87
CA PHE A 262 20.14 -8.76 -41.73
C PHE A 262 19.79 -8.55 -43.19
N TYR A 263 18.58 -8.10 -43.50
CA TYR A 263 18.25 -7.72 -44.88
C TYR A 263 19.20 -6.61 -45.38
N SER A 264 19.43 -5.57 -44.58
CA SER A 264 20.33 -4.48 -44.95
C SER A 264 21.77 -4.94 -45.12
N VAL A 265 22.26 -5.84 -44.27
CA VAL A 265 23.59 -6.44 -44.42
C VAL A 265 23.70 -7.20 -45.74
N LEU A 266 22.66 -7.99 -46.11
CA LEU A 266 22.64 -8.70 -47.38
C LEU A 266 22.66 -7.74 -48.57
N GLN A 267 21.97 -6.61 -48.51
CA GLN A 267 21.96 -5.59 -49.56
C GLN A 267 23.34 -4.88 -49.67
N VAL A 268 23.99 -4.61 -48.56
CA VAL A 268 25.36 -4.04 -48.56
C VAL A 268 26.34 -5.01 -49.27
N VAL A 269 26.27 -6.33 -48.98
CA VAL A 269 27.09 -7.34 -49.61
C VAL A 269 26.80 -7.44 -51.10
N ARG A 270 25.56 -7.19 -51.54
CA ARG A 270 25.13 -7.15 -52.95
C ARG A 270 25.47 -5.84 -53.67
N GLY A 271 26.02 -4.84 -52.93
CA GLY A 271 26.36 -3.53 -53.48
C GLY A 271 25.16 -2.63 -53.75
N SER A 272 24.06 -2.81 -53.02
CA SER A 272 22.84 -2.02 -53.12
C SER A 272 22.78 -0.94 -52.05
N LEU A 273 22.19 0.25 -52.38
CA LEU A 273 21.92 1.33 -51.44
C LEU A 273 20.57 1.18 -50.71
N HIS A 274 19.76 0.20 -51.06
CA HIS A 274 18.45 -0.05 -50.45
C HIS A 274 18.62 -0.74 -49.10
N VAL A 275 19.07 0.04 -48.09
CA VAL A 275 19.35 -0.43 -46.74
C VAL A 275 18.37 0.20 -45.74
N TYR A 276 18.04 -0.53 -44.70
CA TYR A 276 17.05 -0.13 -43.63
C TYR A 276 17.71 -0.17 -42.26
N PHE A 277 18.98 0.22 -42.18
CA PHE A 277 19.68 0.38 -40.89
C PHE A 277 19.09 1.47 -40.02
N ASP A 278 18.57 2.54 -40.62
CA ASP A 278 17.81 3.63 -40.00
C ASP A 278 16.55 3.09 -39.29
N THR A 279 15.77 2.28 -39.99
CA THR A 279 14.54 1.67 -39.45
C THR A 279 14.85 0.75 -38.27
N ALA A 280 15.85 -0.15 -38.44
CA ALA A 280 16.26 -1.06 -37.38
C ALA A 280 16.79 -0.32 -36.14
N SER A 281 17.65 0.68 -36.32
CA SER A 281 18.25 1.47 -35.27
C SER A 281 17.21 2.37 -34.57
N MET A 282 16.32 2.99 -35.32
CA MET A 282 15.26 3.81 -34.77
C MET A 282 14.25 2.99 -33.97
N LEU A 283 13.90 1.79 -34.43
CA LEU A 283 13.03 0.87 -33.70
C LEU A 283 13.60 0.58 -32.29
N ILE A 284 14.86 0.18 -32.20
CA ILE A 284 15.52 -0.06 -30.90
C ILE A 284 15.59 1.20 -30.06
N THR A 285 15.99 2.33 -30.61
CA THR A 285 16.16 3.60 -29.90
C THR A 285 14.84 4.12 -29.34
N LEU A 286 13.75 4.10 -30.12
CA LEU A 286 12.43 4.54 -29.67
C LEU A 286 11.82 3.57 -28.64
N VAL A 287 12.08 2.27 -28.75
CA VAL A 287 11.70 1.31 -27.72
C VAL A 287 12.45 1.58 -26.43
N LEU A 288 13.75 1.86 -26.45
CA LEU A 288 14.52 2.23 -25.27
C LEU A 288 14.01 3.54 -24.66
N LEU A 289 13.69 4.54 -25.49
CA LEU A 289 13.09 5.79 -25.04
C LEU A 289 11.72 5.55 -24.35
N GLY A 290 10.88 4.74 -24.98
CA GLY A 290 9.58 4.35 -24.41
C GLY A 290 9.73 3.72 -23.02
N ARG A 291 10.64 2.78 -22.88
CA ARG A 291 10.98 2.11 -21.60
C ARG A 291 11.54 3.07 -20.56
N TYR A 292 12.39 4.01 -20.96
CA TYR A 292 12.91 5.03 -20.05
C TYR A 292 11.80 5.94 -19.52
N VAL A 293 10.89 6.40 -20.40
CA VAL A 293 9.74 7.23 -20.00
C VAL A 293 8.80 6.45 -19.08
N GLU A 294 8.53 5.18 -19.39
CA GLU A 294 7.71 4.28 -18.58
C GLU A 294 8.32 4.09 -17.18
N ALA A 295 9.63 3.75 -17.10
CA ALA A 295 10.34 3.60 -15.84
C ALA A 295 10.28 4.89 -15.00
N ARG A 296 10.46 6.05 -15.64
CA ARG A 296 10.38 7.35 -14.97
C ARG A 296 8.96 7.69 -14.49
N ALA A 297 7.93 7.32 -15.25
CA ALA A 297 6.54 7.48 -14.84
C ALA A 297 6.19 6.58 -13.65
N LYS A 298 6.60 5.32 -13.68
CA LYS A 298 6.45 4.36 -12.60
C LYS A 298 7.09 4.87 -11.31
N ASP A 299 8.33 5.38 -11.38
CA ASP A 299 9.02 5.96 -10.23
C ASP A 299 8.29 7.16 -9.63
N ARG A 300 7.77 8.04 -10.51
CA ARG A 300 7.05 9.23 -10.04
C ARG A 300 5.80 8.87 -9.25
N ILE A 301 5.11 7.82 -9.66
CA ILE A 301 3.92 7.31 -8.98
C ILE A 301 4.31 6.59 -7.68
N SER A 302 5.41 5.84 -7.69
CA SER A 302 5.88 5.04 -6.54
C SER A 302 6.68 5.82 -5.50
N ARG A 303 7.00 7.11 -5.71
CA ARG A 303 7.84 7.91 -4.77
C ARG A 303 7.29 7.94 -3.35
N GLY A 304 5.98 8.05 -3.20
CA GLY A 304 5.35 8.02 -1.90
C GLY A 304 5.56 6.69 -1.15
N MET A 305 5.65 5.57 -1.86
CA MET A 305 5.99 4.28 -1.26
C MET A 305 7.45 4.25 -0.79
N THR A 306 8.37 4.77 -1.61
CA THR A 306 9.80 4.83 -1.27
C THR A 306 10.05 5.60 0.03
N GLU A 307 9.27 6.64 0.28
CA GLU A 307 9.35 7.43 1.51
C GLU A 307 8.91 6.62 2.74
N LEU A 308 7.81 5.86 2.65
CA LEU A 308 7.38 4.96 3.73
C LEU A 308 8.41 3.87 4.03
N TYR A 309 9.04 3.29 3.00
CA TYR A 309 10.12 2.31 3.20
C TYR A 309 11.33 2.89 3.92
N ARG A 310 11.68 4.15 3.65
CA ARG A 310 12.74 4.85 4.40
C ARG A 310 12.36 5.00 5.87
N LEU A 311 11.10 5.32 6.16
CA LEU A 311 10.60 5.45 7.53
C LEU A 311 10.64 4.12 8.29
N ALA A 312 10.29 3.02 7.65
CA ALA A 312 10.28 1.70 8.27
C ALA A 312 11.67 1.15 8.63
N ASN A 313 12.72 1.61 7.95
CA ASN A 313 14.09 1.14 8.14
C ASN A 313 14.97 2.13 8.91
N GLN A 314 14.38 3.05 9.68
CA GLN A 314 15.13 3.99 10.50
C GLN A 314 15.77 3.30 11.71
N LYS A 315 16.82 3.92 12.22
CA LYS A 315 17.38 3.53 13.51
C LYS A 315 16.61 4.22 14.64
N VAL A 316 16.50 3.55 15.75
CA VAL A 316 15.82 4.02 16.96
C VAL A 316 16.86 4.34 18.02
N ARG A 317 16.72 5.46 18.68
CA ARG A 317 17.54 5.90 19.79
C ARG A 317 16.93 5.38 21.09
N LEU A 318 17.30 4.17 21.49
CA LEU A 318 16.87 3.59 22.77
C LEU A 318 17.51 4.33 23.95
N TRP A 319 16.70 4.49 25.00
CA TRP A 319 17.14 5.01 26.28
C TRP A 319 17.15 3.87 27.31
N THR A 320 18.35 3.37 27.64
CA THR A 320 18.52 2.26 28.58
C THR A 320 19.60 2.59 29.60
N MET A 321 19.29 2.54 30.89
CA MET A 321 20.22 2.82 31.99
C MET A 321 20.98 4.15 31.82
N ASP A 322 20.28 5.23 31.49
CA ASP A 322 20.83 6.58 31.25
C ASP A 322 21.87 6.68 30.12
N LYS A 323 21.83 5.74 29.18
CA LYS A 323 22.68 5.74 27.98
C LYS A 323 21.84 5.63 26.72
N GLU A 324 22.24 6.38 25.72
CA GLU A 324 21.65 6.29 24.38
C GLU A 324 22.31 5.15 23.59
N ARG A 325 21.50 4.33 22.96
CA ARG A 325 21.97 3.28 22.04
C ARG A 325 21.13 3.28 20.76
N TRP A 326 21.82 3.30 19.63
CA TRP A 326 21.14 3.20 18.34
C TRP A 326 20.96 1.75 17.94
N ILE A 327 19.70 1.34 17.68
CA ILE A 327 19.36 0.01 17.19
C ILE A 327 18.47 0.12 15.94
N SER A 328 18.32 -0.97 15.20
CA SER A 328 17.31 -1.06 14.14
C SER A 328 15.90 -0.98 14.74
N ALA A 329 14.97 -0.32 14.06
CA ALA A 329 13.57 -0.30 14.48
C ALA A 329 13.02 -1.72 14.67
N ASP A 330 13.46 -2.70 13.87
CA ASP A 330 13.03 -4.10 13.97
C ASP A 330 13.39 -4.79 15.27
N ALA A 331 14.45 -4.35 15.93
CA ALA A 331 14.96 -4.93 17.16
C ALA A 331 14.30 -4.35 18.42
N VAL A 332 13.38 -3.39 18.28
CA VAL A 332 12.68 -2.78 19.43
C VAL A 332 11.55 -3.69 19.89
N GLU A 333 11.51 -3.96 21.19
CA GLU A 333 10.44 -4.70 21.84
C GLU A 333 9.39 -3.75 22.44
N ALA A 334 8.16 -4.27 22.61
CA ALA A 334 7.11 -3.52 23.29
C ALA A 334 7.50 -3.22 24.74
N GLY A 335 7.43 -1.96 25.14
CA GLY A 335 7.83 -1.51 26.46
C GLY A 335 9.19 -0.83 26.52
N ASP A 336 10.00 -0.90 25.47
CA ASP A 336 11.27 -0.18 25.37
C ASP A 336 11.05 1.33 25.34
N GLU A 337 11.98 2.07 25.98
CA GLU A 337 11.95 3.53 25.98
C GLU A 337 12.92 4.10 24.93
N PHE A 338 12.43 5.06 24.16
CA PHE A 338 13.22 5.69 23.12
C PHE A 338 12.98 7.21 23.03
N LEU A 339 13.96 7.91 22.48
CA LEU A 339 13.96 9.36 22.35
C LEU A 339 13.75 9.78 20.90
N VAL A 340 12.97 10.85 20.72
CA VAL A 340 12.76 11.52 19.43
C VAL A 340 12.97 13.01 19.64
N MET A 341 13.76 13.65 18.78
CA MET A 341 14.05 15.07 18.84
C MET A 341 13.19 15.87 17.85
N PRO A 342 12.97 17.17 18.08
CA PRO A 342 12.29 18.04 17.14
C PRO A 342 12.93 17.99 15.75
N GLY A 343 12.10 17.87 14.71
CA GLY A 343 12.53 17.65 13.32
C GLY A 343 12.81 16.19 12.97
N GLU A 344 12.83 15.27 13.93
CA GLU A 344 12.94 13.84 13.69
C GLU A 344 11.55 13.20 13.51
N ARG A 345 11.49 12.11 12.77
CA ARG A 345 10.27 11.30 12.68
C ARG A 345 10.27 10.20 13.73
N VAL A 346 9.12 9.97 14.32
CA VAL A 346 8.87 8.88 15.26
C VAL A 346 9.10 7.54 14.54
N PRO A 347 10.07 6.72 14.97
CA PRO A 347 10.44 5.52 14.20
C PRO A 347 9.45 4.35 14.35
N ILE A 348 8.80 4.24 15.51
CA ILE A 348 7.81 3.21 15.85
C ILE A 348 6.69 3.78 16.73
N ASP A 349 5.56 3.09 16.81
CA ASP A 349 4.45 3.51 17.65
C ASP A 349 4.85 3.54 19.12
N GLY A 350 4.53 4.65 19.81
CA GLY A 350 4.89 4.81 21.21
C GLY A 350 3.92 5.69 21.97
N ARG A 351 3.90 5.53 23.29
CA ARG A 351 3.13 6.35 24.23
C ARG A 351 4.03 7.39 24.89
N ILE A 352 3.58 8.62 24.97
CA ILE A 352 4.34 9.72 25.56
C ILE A 352 4.50 9.49 27.06
N ILE A 353 5.73 9.60 27.57
CA ILE A 353 6.06 9.47 28.99
C ILE A 353 6.74 10.73 29.57
N SER A 354 7.18 11.67 28.73
CA SER A 354 7.83 12.91 29.17
C SER A 354 6.89 14.11 29.15
N ASP A 355 6.94 14.91 28.10
CA ASP A 355 6.29 16.21 28.00
C ASP A 355 5.27 16.27 26.87
N ARG A 356 4.49 17.34 26.81
CA ARG A 356 3.59 17.64 25.70
C ARG A 356 4.39 17.86 24.42
N ALA A 357 3.81 17.50 23.30
CA ALA A 357 4.43 17.67 22.00
C ALA A 357 3.45 18.07 20.91
N VAL A 358 3.98 18.69 19.86
CA VAL A 358 3.25 18.96 18.62
C VAL A 358 3.82 18.05 17.53
N VAL A 359 2.95 17.22 16.96
CA VAL A 359 3.33 16.24 15.93
C VAL A 359 2.54 16.45 14.63
N ASP A 360 3.20 16.29 13.51
CA ASP A 360 2.57 16.24 12.19
C ASP A 360 2.38 14.79 11.76
N GLU A 361 1.13 14.35 11.73
CA GLU A 361 0.71 12.99 11.34
C GLU A 361 0.27 12.93 9.86
N SER A 362 0.49 13.97 9.06
CA SER A 362 0.00 14.12 7.68
C SER A 362 0.42 13.01 6.73
N ILE A 363 1.61 12.44 6.89
CA ILE A 363 2.08 11.29 6.09
C ILE A 363 1.22 10.05 6.29
N LEU A 364 0.61 9.92 7.47
CA LEU A 364 -0.18 8.75 7.85
C LEU A 364 -1.67 9.02 7.63
N THR A 365 -2.17 10.12 8.18
CA THR A 365 -3.60 10.47 8.17
C THR A 365 -4.04 11.25 6.94
N GLY A 366 -3.10 11.92 6.26
CA GLY A 366 -3.39 12.85 5.17
C GLY A 366 -3.92 14.21 5.64
N GLU A 367 -3.94 14.47 6.96
CA GLU A 367 -4.37 15.75 7.54
C GLU A 367 -3.17 16.67 7.74
N SER A 368 -3.25 17.88 7.16
CA SER A 368 -2.10 18.82 7.17
C SER A 368 -1.99 19.64 8.48
N ARG A 369 -2.88 19.43 9.45
CA ARG A 369 -2.85 20.19 10.70
C ARG A 369 -2.02 19.45 11.74
N PRO A 370 -1.02 20.11 12.36
CA PRO A 370 -0.30 19.54 13.50
C PRO A 370 -1.25 19.25 14.66
N VAL A 371 -1.03 18.13 15.33
CA VAL A 371 -1.83 17.67 16.48
C VAL A 371 -1.02 17.85 17.76
N ARG A 372 -1.62 18.46 18.76
CA ARG A 372 -1.04 18.49 20.11
C ARG A 372 -1.31 17.16 20.78
N LYS A 373 -0.28 16.57 21.35
CA LYS A 373 -0.33 15.29 22.09
C LYS A 373 0.09 15.53 23.53
N GLU A 374 -0.65 14.90 24.43
CA GLU A 374 -0.42 14.98 25.87
C GLU A 374 0.26 13.71 26.41
N ILE A 375 0.71 13.77 27.67
CA ILE A 375 1.29 12.62 28.37
C ILE A 375 0.26 11.47 28.40
N ARG A 376 0.72 10.26 28.12
CA ARG A 376 -0.04 9.00 27.96
C ARG A 376 -0.79 8.85 26.64
N GLU A 377 -0.79 9.83 25.76
CA GLU A 377 -1.34 9.65 24.41
C GLU A 377 -0.38 8.87 23.51
N GLU A 378 -0.94 8.20 22.54
CA GLU A 378 -0.17 7.44 21.54
C GLU A 378 0.23 8.34 20.38
N VAL A 379 1.48 8.17 19.95
CA VAL A 379 2.03 8.76 18.72
C VAL A 379 2.38 7.65 17.77
N MET A 380 1.87 7.77 16.55
CA MET A 380 2.11 6.76 15.50
C MET A 380 3.52 6.88 14.94
N GLY A 381 4.15 5.73 14.69
CA GLY A 381 5.41 5.67 13.94
C GLY A 381 5.23 6.33 12.56
N GLY A 382 6.19 7.16 12.15
CA GLY A 382 6.13 7.96 10.92
C GLY A 382 5.72 9.43 11.12
N SER A 383 5.10 9.80 12.25
CA SER A 383 4.78 11.19 12.61
C SER A 383 6.05 12.04 12.72
N LEU A 384 5.99 13.29 12.27
CA LEU A 384 7.10 14.23 12.39
C LEU A 384 6.93 15.04 13.69
N LEU A 385 7.93 15.01 14.56
CA LEU A 385 7.93 15.83 15.77
C LEU A 385 8.30 17.27 15.41
N LEU A 386 7.39 18.21 15.67
CA LEU A 386 7.60 19.63 15.37
C LEU A 386 8.17 20.39 16.57
N GLU A 387 7.59 20.16 17.76
CA GLU A 387 7.98 20.86 18.98
C GLU A 387 8.03 19.88 20.16
N GLY A 388 8.97 20.15 21.10
CA GLY A 388 9.21 19.32 22.28
C GLY A 388 10.20 18.20 22.02
N GLY A 389 10.93 17.73 23.03
CA GLY A 389 11.72 16.50 23.00
C GLY A 389 10.88 15.37 23.59
N LEU A 390 10.58 14.31 22.81
CA LEU A 390 9.73 13.23 23.28
C LEU A 390 10.51 12.04 23.78
N LYS A 391 10.24 11.63 25.02
CA LYS A 391 10.53 10.29 25.47
C LYS A 391 9.27 9.44 25.34
N LEU A 392 9.37 8.38 24.56
CA LEU A 392 8.26 7.49 24.21
C LEU A 392 8.54 6.09 24.73
N LYS A 393 7.47 5.42 25.15
CA LYS A 393 7.49 3.98 25.46
C LYS A 393 6.84 3.22 24.31
N ALA A 394 7.57 2.29 23.70
CA ALA A 394 7.08 1.49 22.57
C ALA A 394 5.80 0.74 22.95
N THR A 395 4.74 0.90 22.18
CA THR A 395 3.45 0.22 22.37
C THR A 395 3.38 -1.09 21.59
N LYS A 396 4.17 -1.21 20.51
CA LYS A 396 4.25 -2.38 19.64
C LYS A 396 5.70 -2.78 19.41
N ARG A 397 5.90 -4.00 18.95
CA ARG A 397 7.19 -4.44 18.45
C ARG A 397 7.53 -3.73 17.16
N GLY A 398 8.81 -3.54 16.87
CA GLY A 398 9.25 -2.79 15.70
C GLY A 398 8.73 -3.33 14.36
N HIS A 399 8.59 -4.65 14.22
CA HIS A 399 8.02 -5.28 13.01
C HIS A 399 6.49 -5.15 12.92
N GLU A 400 5.80 -4.80 14.01
CA GLU A 400 4.35 -4.58 14.08
C GLU A 400 3.99 -3.09 14.03
N SER A 401 4.95 -2.19 13.76
CA SER A 401 4.70 -0.76 13.72
C SER A 401 3.68 -0.37 12.64
N SER A 402 2.91 0.70 12.90
CA SER A 402 1.87 1.18 11.99
C SER A 402 2.42 1.47 10.58
N VAL A 403 3.66 1.99 10.45
CA VAL A 403 4.32 2.20 9.16
C VAL A 403 4.55 0.88 8.43
N LYS A 404 5.03 -0.15 9.12
CA LYS A 404 5.28 -1.47 8.49
C LYS A 404 3.99 -2.16 8.08
N GLN A 405 2.97 -2.10 8.93
CA GLN A 405 1.64 -2.61 8.57
C GLN A 405 1.08 -1.88 7.33
N MET A 406 1.24 -0.57 7.24
CA MET A 406 0.85 0.21 6.06
C MET A 406 1.61 -0.24 4.81
N ILE A 407 2.92 -0.45 4.90
CA ILE A 407 3.74 -0.98 3.81
C ILE A 407 3.26 -2.36 3.38
N GLN A 408 3.01 -3.26 4.33
CA GLN A 408 2.52 -4.60 4.05
C GLN A 408 1.16 -4.58 3.34
N LEU A 409 0.20 -3.77 3.82
CA LEU A 409 -1.10 -3.60 3.17
C LEU A 409 -0.96 -3.07 1.75
N MET A 410 -0.05 -2.11 1.53
CA MET A 410 0.22 -1.60 0.18
C MET A 410 0.88 -2.65 -0.72
N GLN A 411 1.77 -3.49 -0.19
CA GLN A 411 2.36 -4.61 -0.93
C GLN A 411 1.30 -5.64 -1.32
N GLU A 412 0.44 -6.04 -0.39
CA GLU A 412 -0.70 -6.93 -0.67
C GLU A 412 -1.61 -6.34 -1.74
N ALA A 413 -1.92 -5.04 -1.65
CA ALA A 413 -2.71 -4.34 -2.65
C ALA A 413 -2.08 -4.39 -4.04
N LEU A 414 -0.78 -4.15 -4.14
CA LEU A 414 -0.05 -4.20 -5.42
C LEU A 414 0.10 -5.63 -5.94
N SER A 415 0.00 -6.61 -5.05
CA SER A 415 0.18 -8.04 -5.38
C SER A 415 -1.07 -8.69 -5.97
N ARG A 416 -2.26 -8.18 -5.72
CA ARG A 416 -3.51 -8.78 -6.23
C ARG A 416 -3.76 -8.35 -7.67
N LYS A 417 -3.88 -9.35 -8.57
CA LYS A 417 -4.27 -9.11 -9.97
C LYS A 417 -5.78 -8.83 -10.04
N ASN A 418 -6.13 -7.75 -10.72
CA ASN A 418 -7.52 -7.38 -10.99
C ASN A 418 -8.07 -8.22 -12.15
N PRO A 419 -9.40 -8.50 -12.22
CA PRO A 419 -10.05 -9.15 -13.36
C PRO A 419 -9.67 -8.55 -14.73
N PHE A 420 -9.50 -7.24 -14.84
CA PHE A 420 -9.02 -6.60 -16.08
C PHE A 420 -7.58 -6.96 -16.45
N GLU A 421 -6.71 -7.15 -15.47
CA GLU A 421 -5.33 -7.60 -15.72
C GLU A 421 -5.31 -9.04 -16.22
N LEU A 422 -6.11 -9.92 -15.57
CA LEU A 422 -6.27 -11.31 -16.02
C LEU A 422 -6.85 -11.41 -17.43
N PHE A 423 -7.81 -10.55 -17.76
CA PHE A 423 -8.38 -10.47 -19.09
C PHE A 423 -7.35 -9.98 -20.12
N SER A 424 -6.58 -8.95 -19.79
CA SER A 424 -5.48 -8.44 -20.60
C SER A 424 -4.43 -9.53 -20.87
N ASP A 425 -4.01 -10.27 -19.82
CA ASP A 425 -3.04 -11.37 -19.94
C ASP A 425 -3.58 -12.50 -20.85
N LYS A 426 -4.86 -12.81 -20.76
CA LYS A 426 -5.52 -13.81 -21.62
C LYS A 426 -5.54 -13.39 -23.09
N ILE A 427 -5.85 -12.12 -23.37
CA ILE A 427 -5.79 -11.56 -24.73
C ILE A 427 -4.35 -11.63 -25.27
N MET A 428 -3.37 -11.23 -24.47
CA MET A 428 -1.96 -11.19 -24.88
C MET A 428 -1.44 -12.55 -25.34
N LYS A 429 -1.85 -13.65 -24.70
CA LYS A 429 -1.45 -15.02 -25.10
C LYS A 429 -1.84 -15.38 -26.52
N GLY A 430 -2.99 -14.91 -27.01
CA GLY A 430 -3.45 -15.15 -28.38
C GLY A 430 -3.02 -14.06 -29.37
N PHE A 431 -2.84 -12.83 -28.88
CA PHE A 431 -2.59 -11.67 -29.73
C PHE A 431 -1.24 -11.74 -30.44
N VAL A 432 -0.15 -12.06 -29.73
CA VAL A 432 1.20 -12.12 -30.31
C VAL A 432 1.33 -13.18 -31.40
N PRO A 433 0.89 -14.44 -31.20
CA PRO A 433 0.82 -15.42 -32.28
C PRO A 433 -0.04 -14.96 -33.47
N GLY A 434 -1.19 -14.34 -33.19
CA GLY A 434 -2.08 -13.81 -34.24
C GLY A 434 -1.40 -12.73 -35.10
N VAL A 435 -0.66 -11.83 -34.49
CA VAL A 435 0.12 -10.80 -35.20
C VAL A 435 1.23 -11.40 -36.06
N LEU A 436 1.93 -12.42 -35.57
CA LEU A 436 2.94 -13.15 -36.35
C LEU A 436 2.32 -13.81 -37.58
N ILE A 437 1.14 -14.41 -37.43
CA ILE A 437 0.40 -14.99 -38.55
C ILE A 437 0.01 -13.92 -39.57
N ILE A 438 -0.54 -12.77 -39.11
CA ILE A 438 -0.93 -11.65 -39.98
C ILE A 438 0.29 -11.11 -40.74
N ALA A 439 1.42 -10.89 -40.06
CA ALA A 439 2.64 -10.41 -40.68
C ALA A 439 3.19 -11.40 -41.72
N GLY A 440 3.22 -12.69 -41.38
CA GLY A 440 3.64 -13.77 -42.30
C GLY A 440 2.68 -13.91 -43.50
N ALA A 441 1.38 -13.87 -43.29
CA ALA A 441 0.36 -13.89 -44.34
C ALA A 441 0.48 -12.68 -45.28
N THR A 442 0.76 -11.49 -44.73
CA THR A 442 0.98 -10.24 -45.49
C THR A 442 2.22 -10.40 -46.37
N ALA A 443 3.34 -10.89 -45.84
CA ALA A 443 4.56 -11.10 -46.59
C ALA A 443 4.34 -12.16 -47.69
N TYR A 444 3.68 -13.28 -47.37
CA TYR A 444 3.40 -14.37 -48.34
C TYR A 444 2.48 -13.88 -49.48
N TYR A 445 1.38 -13.18 -49.15
CA TYR A 445 0.45 -12.66 -50.15
C TYR A 445 1.13 -11.72 -51.14
N LEU A 446 1.91 -10.76 -50.61
CA LEU A 446 2.66 -9.81 -51.43
C LEU A 446 3.73 -10.50 -52.31
N GLY A 447 4.43 -11.51 -51.79
CA GLY A 447 5.38 -12.29 -52.57
C GLY A 447 4.70 -13.09 -53.67
N ALA A 448 3.53 -13.69 -53.38
CA ALA A 448 2.75 -14.45 -54.37
C ALA A 448 2.11 -13.55 -55.45
N THR A 449 1.83 -12.28 -55.17
CA THR A 449 1.33 -11.29 -56.13
C THR A 449 2.43 -10.64 -57.00
N GLY A 450 3.69 -11.08 -56.86
CA GLY A 450 4.81 -10.55 -57.65
C GLY A 450 5.38 -9.22 -57.15
N THR A 451 4.99 -8.77 -55.93
CA THR A 451 5.59 -7.59 -55.32
C THR A 451 7.03 -7.90 -54.88
N SER A 452 7.92 -6.90 -54.93
CA SER A 452 9.30 -7.07 -54.49
C SER A 452 9.39 -7.55 -53.05
N ILE A 453 10.34 -8.44 -52.76
CA ILE A 453 10.63 -8.99 -51.42
C ILE A 453 10.83 -7.83 -50.39
N GLU A 454 11.40 -6.75 -50.84
CA GLU A 454 11.62 -5.52 -50.07
C GLU A 454 10.32 -4.93 -49.53
N VAL A 455 9.33 -4.67 -50.38
CA VAL A 455 8.03 -4.13 -50.00
C VAL A 455 7.27 -5.11 -49.07
N ALA A 456 7.34 -6.40 -49.39
CA ALA A 456 6.73 -7.44 -48.58
C ALA A 456 7.33 -7.48 -47.15
N LEU A 457 8.65 -7.41 -47.04
CA LEU A 457 9.36 -7.38 -45.75
C LEU A 457 9.04 -6.11 -44.94
N LEU A 458 9.08 -4.96 -45.60
CA LEU A 458 8.76 -3.66 -44.93
C LEU A 458 7.34 -3.62 -44.37
N ARG A 459 6.36 -4.13 -45.15
CA ARG A 459 4.99 -4.21 -44.65
C ARG A 459 4.85 -5.21 -43.49
N ALA A 460 5.50 -6.38 -43.57
CA ALA A 460 5.51 -7.31 -42.48
C ALA A 460 6.14 -6.69 -41.20
N ILE A 461 7.26 -6.00 -41.32
CA ILE A 461 7.91 -5.28 -40.21
C ILE A 461 6.96 -4.19 -39.68
N ALA A 462 6.30 -3.40 -40.51
CA ALA A 462 5.34 -2.39 -40.08
C ALA A 462 4.18 -3.00 -39.28
N VAL A 463 3.66 -4.17 -39.72
CA VAL A 463 2.62 -4.91 -38.97
C VAL A 463 3.14 -5.37 -37.61
N LEU A 464 4.35 -5.97 -37.55
CA LEU A 464 4.95 -6.43 -36.29
C LEU A 464 5.15 -5.29 -35.29
N VAL A 465 5.57 -4.13 -35.76
CA VAL A 465 5.89 -2.96 -34.97
C VAL A 465 4.63 -2.27 -34.44
N VAL A 466 3.66 -1.98 -35.32
CA VAL A 466 2.43 -1.26 -34.94
C VAL A 466 1.55 -2.08 -33.99
N ALA A 467 1.61 -3.41 -34.15
CA ALA A 467 0.85 -4.32 -33.32
C ALA A 467 1.43 -4.55 -31.91
N CYS A 468 2.48 -3.82 -31.50
CA CYS A 468 3.00 -3.95 -30.15
C CYS A 468 1.92 -3.60 -29.10
N PRO A 469 1.54 -4.54 -28.21
CA PRO A 469 0.51 -4.30 -27.21
C PRO A 469 1.07 -3.61 -25.95
N CYS A 470 2.11 -2.78 -26.10
CA CYS A 470 2.82 -2.14 -24.99
C CYS A 470 1.87 -1.34 -24.08
N ALA A 471 1.02 -0.52 -24.69
CA ALA A 471 0.03 0.31 -23.99
C ALA A 471 -1.03 -0.54 -23.26
N LEU A 472 -1.42 -1.69 -23.81
CA LEU A 472 -2.41 -2.59 -23.23
C LEU A 472 -1.91 -3.19 -21.90
N GLY A 473 -0.64 -3.61 -21.87
CA GLY A 473 -0.03 -4.22 -20.68
C GLY A 473 0.08 -3.27 -19.48
N ILE A 474 0.21 -1.95 -19.71
CA ILE A 474 0.35 -0.94 -18.65
C ILE A 474 -0.95 -0.18 -18.34
N ALA A 475 -2.01 -0.32 -19.15
CA ALA A 475 -3.24 0.47 -19.09
C ALA A 475 -3.96 0.40 -17.73
N SER A 476 -4.19 -0.80 -17.21
CA SER A 476 -4.84 -1.03 -15.90
C SER A 476 -3.85 -0.86 -14.75
N PRO A 477 -2.68 -1.51 -14.77
CA PRO A 477 -1.75 -1.45 -13.67
C PRO A 477 -1.32 -0.02 -13.29
N LEU A 478 -0.99 0.82 -14.26
CA LEU A 478 -0.51 2.18 -13.98
C LEU A 478 -1.60 3.07 -13.35
N ALA A 479 -2.85 2.95 -13.82
CA ALA A 479 -3.98 3.66 -13.24
C ALA A 479 -4.27 3.21 -11.79
N LYS A 480 -4.12 1.92 -11.51
CA LYS A 480 -4.28 1.32 -10.19
C LYS A 480 -3.24 1.86 -9.18
N VAL A 481 -1.94 1.88 -9.56
CA VAL A 481 -0.90 2.44 -8.68
C VAL A 481 -1.12 3.93 -8.46
N ALA A 482 -1.53 4.65 -9.50
CA ALA A 482 -1.86 6.08 -9.37
C ALA A 482 -3.02 6.31 -8.38
N ALA A 483 -4.04 5.43 -8.40
CA ALA A 483 -5.17 5.49 -7.47
C ALA A 483 -4.75 5.15 -6.02
N ILE A 484 -3.97 4.09 -5.83
CA ILE A 484 -3.45 3.70 -4.50
C ILE A 484 -2.59 4.84 -3.92
N GLY A 485 -1.70 5.42 -4.73
CA GLY A 485 -0.88 6.55 -4.33
C GLY A 485 -1.70 7.80 -3.97
N ALA A 486 -2.71 8.12 -4.77
CA ALA A 486 -3.62 9.24 -4.53
C ALA A 486 -4.52 9.02 -3.30
N GLY A 487 -4.98 7.79 -3.07
CA GLY A 487 -5.74 7.40 -1.88
C GLY A 487 -4.90 7.56 -0.62
N ARG A 488 -3.66 7.09 -0.63
CA ARG A 488 -2.74 7.21 0.49
C ARG A 488 -2.50 8.66 0.91
N GLU A 489 -2.27 9.57 -0.05
CA GLU A 489 -2.09 11.01 0.24
C GLU A 489 -3.29 11.62 0.98
N ARG A 490 -4.40 10.87 1.08
CA ARG A 490 -5.66 11.28 1.71
C ARG A 490 -6.04 10.40 2.91
N GLY A 491 -5.13 9.57 3.38
CA GLY A 491 -5.42 8.63 4.46
C GLY A 491 -6.36 7.49 4.08
N ILE A 492 -6.51 7.20 2.77
CA ILE A 492 -7.30 6.07 2.26
C ILE A 492 -6.34 4.96 1.88
N LEU A 493 -6.31 3.88 2.67
CA LEU A 493 -5.51 2.70 2.41
C LEU A 493 -6.34 1.66 1.65
N ILE A 494 -5.95 1.36 0.44
CA ILE A 494 -6.60 0.37 -0.40
C ILE A 494 -5.80 -0.92 -0.28
N ARG A 495 -6.36 -1.95 0.37
CA ARG A 495 -5.77 -3.27 0.53
C ARG A 495 -6.08 -4.16 -0.67
N ASP A 496 -7.30 -4.12 -1.16
CA ASP A 496 -7.70 -4.82 -2.36
C ASP A 496 -8.05 -3.83 -3.49
N PRO A 497 -7.20 -3.72 -4.51
CA PRO A 497 -7.49 -2.85 -5.65
C PRO A 497 -8.72 -3.28 -6.46
N SER A 498 -9.16 -4.54 -6.35
CA SER A 498 -10.41 -4.98 -6.95
C SER A 498 -11.61 -4.31 -6.28
N ALA A 499 -11.47 -3.92 -5.02
CA ALA A 499 -12.49 -3.14 -4.31
C ALA A 499 -12.79 -1.81 -5.01
N LEU A 500 -11.80 -1.13 -5.63
CA LEU A 500 -12.06 0.08 -6.41
C LEU A 500 -13.03 -0.16 -7.59
N GLU A 501 -13.01 -1.36 -8.17
CA GLU A 501 -13.97 -1.74 -9.21
C GLU A 501 -15.34 -2.03 -8.61
N GLN A 502 -15.37 -2.74 -7.49
CA GLN A 502 -16.61 -3.13 -6.80
C GLN A 502 -17.32 -1.92 -6.18
N VAL A 503 -16.58 -0.99 -5.56
CA VAL A 503 -17.09 0.27 -4.99
C VAL A 503 -17.94 1.05 -6.00
N LYS A 504 -17.58 1.05 -7.27
CA LYS A 504 -18.35 1.72 -8.31
C LYS A 504 -19.73 1.11 -8.52
N ASN A 505 -19.86 -0.19 -8.24
CA ASN A 505 -21.06 -0.96 -8.52
C ASN A 505 -21.94 -1.16 -7.26
N LEU A 506 -21.54 -0.57 -6.12
CA LEU A 506 -22.33 -0.62 -4.91
C LEU A 506 -23.66 0.13 -5.10
N ASP A 507 -24.73 -0.48 -4.65
CA ASP A 507 -26.09 0.07 -4.62
C ASP A 507 -26.63 0.17 -3.18
N VAL A 508 -26.05 -0.61 -2.24
CA VAL A 508 -26.38 -0.58 -0.82
C VAL A 508 -25.13 -0.26 -0.01
N MET A 509 -25.25 0.67 0.95
CA MET A 509 -24.22 0.97 1.93
C MET A 509 -24.74 0.76 3.34
N ILE A 510 -24.17 -0.21 4.04
CA ILE A 510 -24.53 -0.52 5.42
C ILE A 510 -23.52 0.15 6.35
N PHE A 511 -24.03 0.87 7.34
CA PHE A 511 -23.21 1.47 8.40
C PHE A 511 -23.45 0.76 9.73
N ASP A 512 -22.37 0.46 10.45
CA ASP A 512 -22.47 0.29 11.89
C ASP A 512 -22.75 1.64 12.53
N LYS A 513 -23.40 1.63 13.70
CA LYS A 513 -23.71 2.86 14.42
C LYS A 513 -22.51 3.38 15.20
N THR A 514 -22.04 2.57 16.15
CA THR A 514 -21.10 2.97 17.20
C THR A 514 -19.68 3.13 16.68
N GLY A 515 -19.05 4.30 16.92
CA GLY A 515 -17.71 4.56 16.41
C GLY A 515 -17.64 4.82 14.91
N THR A 516 -18.73 4.57 14.15
CA THR A 516 -18.78 4.76 12.69
C THR A 516 -19.52 6.04 12.32
N LEU A 517 -20.83 6.12 12.56
CA LEU A 517 -21.60 7.34 12.37
C LEU A 517 -21.66 8.21 13.64
N THR A 518 -21.37 7.60 14.79
CA THR A 518 -21.26 8.28 16.09
C THR A 518 -19.82 8.30 16.55
N GLN A 519 -19.49 9.10 17.59
CA GLN A 519 -18.12 9.25 18.09
C GLN A 519 -17.58 8.03 18.85
N GLY A 520 -18.47 7.08 19.21
CA GLY A 520 -18.12 5.92 20.02
C GLY A 520 -17.80 6.26 21.46
N LYS A 521 -18.12 7.48 21.89
CA LYS A 521 -17.89 8.00 23.24
C LYS A 521 -19.21 8.41 23.86
N PHE A 522 -19.53 7.77 24.95
CA PHE A 522 -20.73 8.10 25.68
C PHE A 522 -20.52 9.44 26.42
N SER A 523 -21.19 10.51 25.97
CA SER A 523 -20.93 11.88 26.39
C SER A 523 -22.22 12.53 26.97
N LEU A 524 -22.04 13.58 27.79
CA LEU A 524 -23.14 14.44 28.19
C LEU A 524 -23.56 15.31 27.01
N LEU A 525 -24.75 15.03 26.46
CA LEU A 525 -25.31 15.72 25.31
C LEU A 525 -26.09 16.98 25.66
N GLU A 526 -26.83 16.93 26.77
CA GLU A 526 -27.79 17.97 27.10
C GLU A 526 -27.94 18.11 28.63
N VAL A 527 -27.96 19.33 29.10
CA VAL A 527 -28.30 19.70 30.49
C VAL A 527 -29.62 20.45 30.45
N VAL A 528 -30.70 19.83 30.92
CA VAL A 528 -32.03 20.46 30.97
C VAL A 528 -32.33 20.85 32.39
N THR A 529 -32.56 22.14 32.59
CA THR A 529 -32.88 22.70 33.91
C THR A 529 -34.27 23.36 33.93
N GLY A 530 -34.91 23.39 35.08
CA GLY A 530 -36.17 24.10 35.24
C GLY A 530 -35.93 25.62 35.43
N VAL A 531 -35.63 26.01 36.65
CA VAL A 531 -35.45 27.44 37.04
C VAL A 531 -33.98 27.80 37.28
N VAL A 532 -33.13 26.80 37.46
CA VAL A 532 -31.71 26.97 37.84
C VAL A 532 -30.84 27.16 36.56
N HIS A 533 -29.81 28.01 36.67
CA HIS A 533 -28.81 28.14 35.58
C HIS A 533 -28.05 26.84 35.34
N HIS A 534 -27.75 26.54 34.10
CA HIS A 534 -27.08 25.29 33.68
C HIS A 534 -25.72 25.09 34.39
N GLU A 535 -24.93 26.14 34.54
CA GLU A 535 -23.62 26.09 35.20
C GLU A 535 -23.74 25.76 36.68
N GLU A 536 -24.71 26.37 37.37
CA GLU A 536 -24.97 26.09 38.77
C GLU A 536 -25.45 24.66 38.98
N ALA A 537 -26.35 24.18 38.11
CA ALA A 537 -26.82 22.82 38.14
C ALA A 537 -25.63 21.83 37.95
N LEU A 538 -24.80 22.07 36.94
CA LEU A 538 -23.66 21.21 36.66
C LEU A 538 -22.62 21.24 37.77
N ARG A 539 -22.41 22.41 38.43
CA ARG A 539 -21.54 22.57 39.59
C ARG A 539 -22.00 21.72 40.76
N GLN A 540 -23.28 21.79 41.12
CA GLN A 540 -23.87 21.03 42.23
C GLN A 540 -23.79 19.50 41.94
N VAL A 541 -24.12 19.10 40.74
CA VAL A 541 -24.05 17.68 40.31
C VAL A 541 -22.59 17.18 40.31
N ALA A 542 -21.66 17.96 39.78
CA ALA A 542 -20.24 17.62 39.77
C ALA A 542 -19.66 17.46 41.17
N SER A 543 -20.09 18.34 42.13
CA SER A 543 -19.70 18.26 43.54
C SER A 543 -20.08 16.92 44.19
N VAL A 544 -21.23 16.37 43.87
CA VAL A 544 -21.68 15.06 44.38
C VAL A 544 -21.00 13.92 43.67
N GLU A 545 -20.93 13.98 42.32
CA GLU A 545 -20.35 12.91 41.48
C GLU A 545 -18.81 12.82 41.61
N TYR A 546 -18.15 13.78 42.24
CA TYR A 546 -16.71 13.77 42.48
C TYR A 546 -16.23 12.50 43.22
N HIS A 547 -17.06 11.94 44.07
CA HIS A 547 -16.76 10.73 44.84
C HIS A 547 -17.24 9.45 44.16
N SER A 548 -17.85 9.54 43.00
CA SER A 548 -18.39 8.39 42.23
C SER A 548 -17.39 7.87 41.20
N ASP A 549 -17.15 6.56 41.21
CA ASP A 549 -16.34 5.90 40.17
C ASP A 549 -17.12 5.56 38.89
N HIS A 550 -18.40 5.92 38.83
CA HIS A 550 -19.25 5.63 37.70
C HIS A 550 -18.80 6.38 36.44
N PHE A 551 -18.91 5.73 35.27
CA PHE A 551 -18.47 6.38 34.02
C PHE A 551 -19.23 7.67 33.68
N LEU A 552 -20.51 7.78 34.09
CA LEU A 552 -21.28 9.01 33.93
C LEU A 552 -20.71 10.16 34.79
N ALA A 553 -20.22 9.85 35.99
CA ALA A 553 -19.61 10.84 36.86
C ALA A 553 -18.36 11.45 36.22
N ARG A 554 -17.52 10.61 35.63
CA ARG A 554 -16.30 11.10 34.91
C ARG A 554 -16.66 12.06 33.80
N GLU A 555 -17.75 11.80 33.08
CA GLU A 555 -18.18 12.66 31.98
C GLU A 555 -18.77 13.99 32.48
N ILE A 556 -19.50 13.96 33.62
CA ILE A 556 -19.98 15.17 34.29
C ILE A 556 -18.79 16.03 34.73
N LEU A 557 -17.81 15.43 35.41
CA LEU A 557 -16.60 16.11 35.90
C LEU A 557 -15.78 16.68 34.74
N ARG A 558 -15.63 15.92 33.65
CA ARG A 558 -14.96 16.38 32.42
C ARG A 558 -15.66 17.64 31.89
N LYS A 559 -17.00 17.64 31.80
CA LYS A 559 -17.77 18.76 31.28
C LYS A 559 -17.71 19.98 32.22
N ALA A 560 -17.75 19.75 33.50
CA ALA A 560 -17.56 20.83 34.51
C ALA A 560 -16.17 21.47 34.41
N SER A 561 -15.12 20.66 34.20
CA SER A 561 -13.76 21.15 34.02
C SER A 561 -13.60 21.94 32.71
N GLU A 562 -14.21 21.48 31.58
CA GLU A 562 -14.21 22.20 30.30
C GLU A 562 -14.83 23.62 30.44
N LEU A 563 -15.84 23.73 31.26
CA LEU A 563 -16.49 25.02 31.54
C LEU A 563 -15.79 25.84 32.66
N CYS A 564 -14.62 25.37 33.10
CA CYS A 564 -13.84 26.00 34.19
C CYS A 564 -14.65 26.21 35.47
N LEU A 565 -15.61 25.32 35.76
CA LEU A 565 -16.45 25.42 36.96
C LEU A 565 -15.67 24.98 38.20
N VAL A 566 -15.57 25.85 39.19
CA VAL A 566 -15.01 25.49 40.51
C VAL A 566 -16.13 24.86 41.32
N PHE A 567 -15.95 23.63 41.79
CA PHE A 567 -16.90 22.90 42.60
C PHE A 567 -16.24 22.36 43.88
N GLU A 568 -17.01 22.25 44.96
CA GLU A 568 -16.57 21.75 46.24
C GLU A 568 -16.91 20.27 46.37
N GLN A 569 -16.14 19.52 47.15
CA GLN A 569 -16.46 18.12 47.42
C GLN A 569 -17.71 18.02 48.32
N ALA A 570 -18.63 17.11 47.96
CA ALA A 570 -19.82 16.90 48.79
C ALA A 570 -19.48 16.19 50.10
N ALA A 571 -20.09 16.65 51.19
CA ALA A 571 -20.10 15.93 52.47
C ALA A 571 -21.21 14.89 52.47
N ASP A 572 -21.13 13.90 53.38
CA ASP A 572 -22.16 12.88 53.59
C ASP A 572 -22.53 12.09 52.30
N PHE A 573 -21.54 11.80 51.45
CA PHE A 573 -21.77 11.06 50.20
C PHE A 573 -22.30 9.65 50.47
N ARG A 574 -23.36 9.28 49.72
CA ARG A 574 -23.94 7.94 49.71
C ARG A 574 -24.22 7.49 48.26
N SER A 575 -23.78 6.29 47.95
CA SER A 575 -24.11 5.63 46.64
C SER A 575 -25.22 4.63 46.85
N PHE A 576 -26.22 4.64 45.97
CA PHE A 576 -27.34 3.70 45.92
C PHE A 576 -27.18 2.86 44.64
N GLU A 577 -26.88 1.58 44.81
CA GLU A 577 -26.59 0.66 43.71
C GLU A 577 -27.74 0.64 42.69
N GLY A 578 -27.40 0.93 41.43
CA GLY A 578 -28.37 0.97 40.31
C GLY A 578 -29.32 2.15 40.33
N LEU A 579 -29.27 3.04 41.29
CA LEU A 579 -30.22 4.15 41.44
C LEU A 579 -29.57 5.53 41.26
N GLY A 580 -28.36 5.72 41.82
CA GLY A 580 -27.66 6.99 41.75
C GLY A 580 -26.91 7.33 43.06
N VAL A 581 -26.62 8.60 43.28
CA VAL A 581 -25.79 9.12 44.39
C VAL A 581 -26.50 10.28 45.09
N ARG A 582 -26.15 10.49 46.38
CA ARG A 582 -26.58 11.62 47.16
C ARG A 582 -25.40 12.19 47.99
N GLY A 583 -25.37 13.49 48.15
CA GLY A 583 -24.38 14.15 48.98
C GLY A 583 -24.87 15.54 49.44
N ARG A 584 -24.17 16.13 50.39
CA ARG A 584 -24.46 17.48 50.90
C ARG A 584 -23.42 18.45 50.32
N VAL A 585 -23.91 19.43 49.53
CA VAL A 585 -23.14 20.49 48.92
C VAL A 585 -23.58 21.84 49.47
N GLN A 586 -22.70 22.60 50.11
CA GLN A 586 -23.00 23.90 50.70
C GLN A 586 -24.23 23.88 51.59
N GLY A 587 -24.42 22.83 52.41
CA GLY A 587 -25.56 22.65 53.30
C GLY A 587 -26.85 22.13 52.67
N ARG A 588 -26.90 21.95 51.32
CA ARG A 588 -28.05 21.41 50.60
C ARG A 588 -27.88 19.94 50.34
N GLU A 589 -28.90 19.13 50.49
CA GLU A 589 -28.93 17.73 50.08
C GLU A 589 -29.22 17.66 48.60
N VAL A 590 -28.23 17.18 47.81
CA VAL A 590 -28.32 17.02 46.37
C VAL A 590 -28.34 15.52 46.03
N ALA A 591 -29.35 15.09 45.30
CA ALA A 591 -29.49 13.73 44.79
C ALA A 591 -29.37 13.76 43.28
N VAL A 592 -28.60 12.77 42.74
CA VAL A 592 -28.35 12.59 41.30
C VAL A 592 -28.59 11.12 40.95
N GLY A 593 -29.56 10.82 40.07
CA GLY A 593 -29.90 9.44 39.72
C GLY A 593 -31.13 9.27 38.86
N ASN A 594 -31.68 8.06 38.88
CA ASN A 594 -32.84 7.72 38.08
C ASN A 594 -34.15 8.21 38.83
N ARG A 595 -35.31 8.04 38.14
CA ARG A 595 -36.64 8.38 38.71
C ARG A 595 -36.93 7.70 40.03
N GLN A 596 -36.43 6.48 40.24
CA GLN A 596 -36.67 5.71 41.44
C GLN A 596 -35.97 6.33 42.65
N LEU A 597 -34.69 6.78 42.46
CA LEU A 597 -33.99 7.53 43.52
C LEU A 597 -34.75 8.79 43.92
N MET A 598 -35.23 9.60 42.94
CA MET A 598 -35.99 10.83 43.25
C MET A 598 -37.23 10.52 44.08
N ARG A 599 -37.93 9.39 43.83
CA ARG A 599 -39.10 8.95 44.63
C ARG A 599 -38.72 8.52 46.06
N ILE A 600 -37.62 7.74 46.17
CA ILE A 600 -37.13 7.28 47.48
C ILE A 600 -36.73 8.44 48.38
N GLU A 601 -36.07 9.43 47.82
CA GLU A 601 -35.62 10.64 48.53
C GLU A 601 -36.74 11.67 48.71
N GLY A 602 -37.96 11.37 48.28
CA GLY A 602 -39.14 12.25 48.44
C GLY A 602 -39.04 13.54 47.61
N ILE A 603 -38.24 13.56 46.57
CA ILE A 603 -38.04 14.71 45.71
C ILE A 603 -39.13 14.77 44.64
N ASN A 604 -39.91 15.83 44.63
CA ASN A 604 -41.06 16.01 43.74
C ASN A 604 -40.59 16.27 42.32
N MET A 605 -41.12 15.47 41.37
CA MET A 605 -40.82 15.55 39.94
C MET A 605 -41.86 16.47 39.24
N PRO A 606 -41.43 17.63 38.71
CA PRO A 606 -42.30 18.45 37.89
C PRO A 606 -42.76 17.70 36.63
N SER A 607 -44.03 17.75 36.30
CA SER A 607 -44.62 17.02 35.18
C SER A 607 -43.97 17.36 33.82
N GLU A 608 -43.54 18.59 33.67
CA GLU A 608 -42.82 19.06 32.46
C GLU A 608 -41.42 18.42 32.31
N LEU A 609 -40.63 18.39 33.41
CA LEU A 609 -39.32 17.75 33.40
C LEU A 609 -39.39 16.23 33.20
N ASP A 610 -40.41 15.59 33.80
CA ASP A 610 -40.67 14.17 33.60
C ASP A 610 -40.99 13.86 32.14
N LYS A 611 -41.86 14.68 31.52
CA LYS A 611 -42.25 14.54 30.11
C LYS A 611 -41.05 14.75 29.17
N ASN A 612 -40.23 15.78 29.41
CA ASN A 612 -39.05 16.07 28.66
C ASN A 612 -37.99 14.95 28.81
N GLY A 613 -37.84 14.42 30.03
CA GLY A 613 -36.98 13.28 30.29
C GLY A 613 -37.44 11.99 29.53
N GLN A 614 -38.77 11.77 29.46
CA GLN A 614 -39.35 10.67 28.67
C GLN A 614 -39.05 10.87 27.18
N ILE A 615 -39.23 12.08 26.65
CA ILE A 615 -38.87 12.40 25.23
C ILE A 615 -37.41 12.14 24.98
N SER A 616 -36.51 12.53 25.88
CA SER A 616 -35.08 12.24 25.73
C SER A 616 -34.78 10.73 25.77
N GLN A 617 -35.48 9.97 26.62
CA GLN A 617 -35.37 8.50 26.66
C GLN A 617 -35.90 7.84 25.38
N THR A 618 -36.99 8.35 24.78
CA THR A 618 -37.50 7.82 23.49
C THR A 618 -36.51 8.12 22.34
N LYS A 619 -35.65 9.12 22.47
CA LYS A 619 -34.52 9.38 21.56
C LYS A 619 -33.32 8.48 21.84
N GLY A 620 -33.44 7.45 22.69
CA GLY A 620 -32.37 6.52 23.01
C GLY A 620 -31.27 7.11 23.95
N ARG A 621 -31.56 8.20 24.64
CA ARG A 621 -30.61 8.83 25.57
C ARG A 621 -30.79 8.28 26.98
N THR A 622 -29.69 8.13 27.71
CA THR A 622 -29.72 7.84 29.14
C THR A 622 -30.00 9.12 29.91
N VAL A 623 -31.05 9.14 30.69
CA VAL A 623 -31.48 10.33 31.47
C VAL A 623 -31.19 10.12 32.94
N VAL A 624 -30.46 11.06 33.55
CA VAL A 624 -30.15 11.11 34.97
C VAL A 624 -30.74 12.42 35.54
N PHE A 625 -31.65 12.28 36.47
CA PHE A 625 -32.29 13.43 37.15
C PHE A 625 -31.41 13.89 38.28
N PHE A 626 -31.50 15.19 38.58
CA PHE A 626 -30.88 15.78 39.76
C PHE A 626 -31.87 16.70 40.46
N GLY A 627 -31.77 16.72 41.78
CA GLY A 627 -32.69 17.50 42.58
C GLY A 627 -32.15 17.84 43.98
N TRP A 628 -32.67 18.93 44.54
CA TRP A 628 -32.43 19.42 45.90
C TRP A 628 -33.60 20.24 46.36
N ASP A 629 -33.65 20.57 47.68
CA ASP A 629 -34.74 21.33 48.30
C ASP A 629 -36.13 20.73 48.00
N GLY A 630 -36.21 19.39 47.98
CA GLY A 630 -37.45 18.64 47.78
C GLY A 630 -38.01 18.68 46.35
N LYS A 631 -37.30 19.24 45.35
CA LYS A 631 -37.75 19.30 43.96
C LYS A 631 -36.63 18.83 43.00
N VAL A 632 -37.02 18.14 41.93
CA VAL A 632 -36.16 17.87 40.77
C VAL A 632 -35.93 19.20 40.07
N GLN A 633 -34.65 19.57 39.92
CA GLN A 633 -34.24 20.82 39.31
C GLN A 633 -33.99 20.69 37.83
N GLY A 634 -33.71 19.45 37.35
CA GLY A 634 -33.43 19.13 35.95
C GLY A 634 -33.01 17.70 35.74
N PHE A 635 -32.51 17.45 34.53
CA PHE A 635 -31.89 16.18 34.16
C PHE A 635 -30.71 16.38 33.23
N LEU A 636 -29.82 15.39 33.22
CA LEU A 636 -28.70 15.25 32.30
C LEU A 636 -29.04 14.14 31.29
N ALA A 637 -28.86 14.41 30.00
CA ALA A 637 -29.09 13.43 28.98
C ALA A 637 -27.73 13.02 28.35
N PHE A 638 -27.44 11.73 28.41
CA PHE A 638 -26.20 11.15 27.89
C PHE A 638 -26.48 10.31 26.67
N GLY A 639 -25.51 10.23 25.79
CA GLY A 639 -25.57 9.37 24.60
C GLY A 639 -24.27 9.43 23.82
N ASP A 640 -24.24 8.76 22.72
CA ASP A 640 -23.12 8.76 21.77
C ASP A 640 -23.45 9.76 20.65
N PRO A 641 -22.80 10.93 20.59
CA PRO A 641 -23.11 11.97 19.63
C PRO A 641 -22.77 11.54 18.20
N LEU A 642 -23.53 12.02 17.24
CA LEU A 642 -23.20 11.88 15.82
C LEU A 642 -21.88 12.59 15.50
N LYS A 643 -21.08 12.02 14.61
CA LYS A 643 -19.96 12.75 14.00
C LYS A 643 -20.52 13.85 13.11
N GLU A 644 -19.88 15.00 13.10
CA GLU A 644 -20.32 16.21 12.38
C GLU A 644 -20.53 15.94 10.88
N ALA A 645 -19.69 15.09 10.30
CA ALA A 645 -19.78 14.75 8.88
C ALA A 645 -20.85 13.70 8.53
N SER A 646 -21.43 12.97 9.52
CA SER A 646 -22.36 11.87 9.26
C SER A 646 -23.62 12.27 8.52
N PRO A 647 -24.35 13.37 8.90
CA PRO A 647 -25.56 13.76 8.18
C PRO A 647 -25.31 14.11 6.73
N LYS A 648 -24.23 14.87 6.46
CA LYS A 648 -23.85 15.26 5.11
C LYS A 648 -23.44 14.05 4.27
N THR A 649 -22.74 13.10 4.86
CA THR A 649 -22.30 11.87 4.18
C THR A 649 -23.49 11.04 3.73
N VAL A 650 -24.45 10.78 4.63
CA VAL A 650 -25.67 10.02 4.31
C VAL A 650 -26.48 10.74 3.24
N GLN A 651 -26.67 12.06 3.35
CA GLN A 651 -27.37 12.84 2.35
C GLN A 651 -26.73 12.75 0.95
N GLU A 652 -25.40 12.83 0.87
CA GLU A 652 -24.68 12.71 -0.40
C GLU A 652 -24.73 11.30 -1.00
N LEU A 653 -24.81 10.24 -0.16
CA LEU A 653 -25.02 8.87 -0.60
C LEU A 653 -26.42 8.70 -1.22
N HIS A 654 -27.47 9.23 -0.57
CA HIS A 654 -28.83 9.23 -1.11
C HIS A 654 -28.92 10.00 -2.45
N LYS A 655 -28.24 11.15 -2.59
CA LYS A 655 -28.15 11.87 -3.88
C LYS A 655 -27.52 11.05 -4.98
N LYS A 656 -26.68 10.07 -4.65
CA LYS A 656 -26.06 9.14 -5.60
C LYS A 656 -26.90 7.89 -5.87
N ASN A 657 -28.16 7.86 -5.40
CA ASN A 657 -29.09 6.74 -5.48
C ASN A 657 -28.55 5.47 -4.79
N MET A 658 -27.83 5.63 -3.69
CA MET A 658 -27.33 4.54 -2.86
C MET A 658 -28.30 4.33 -1.70
N ASP A 659 -28.78 3.11 -1.51
CA ASP A 659 -29.60 2.76 -0.36
C ASP A 659 -28.72 2.65 0.90
N VAL A 660 -29.12 3.34 1.96
CA VAL A 660 -28.32 3.42 3.19
C VAL A 660 -29.03 2.66 4.31
N TRP A 661 -28.31 1.74 4.93
CA TRP A 661 -28.76 0.92 6.04
C TRP A 661 -27.98 1.22 7.30
N LEU A 662 -28.66 1.22 8.45
CA LEU A 662 -28.04 1.37 9.77
C LEU A 662 -28.25 0.08 10.56
N ILE A 663 -27.17 -0.56 10.98
CA ILE A 663 -27.20 -1.74 11.84
C ILE A 663 -26.42 -1.48 13.13
N SER A 664 -26.90 -2.03 14.25
CA SER A 664 -26.25 -1.81 15.54
C SER A 664 -26.52 -2.95 16.50
N GLY A 665 -25.60 -3.19 17.43
CA GLY A 665 -25.83 -4.02 18.62
C GLY A 665 -26.65 -3.35 19.71
N ASP A 666 -26.86 -2.03 19.61
CA ASP A 666 -27.62 -1.25 20.58
C ASP A 666 -29.13 -1.53 20.49
N ALA A 667 -29.86 -1.02 21.52
CA ALA A 667 -31.31 -1.12 21.57
C ALA A 667 -31.95 -0.56 20.31
N GLU A 668 -33.04 -1.21 19.87
CA GLU A 668 -33.80 -0.82 18.69
C GLU A 668 -34.26 0.65 18.73
N ALA A 669 -34.68 1.12 19.91
CA ALA A 669 -35.15 2.50 20.11
C ALA A 669 -34.00 3.53 19.82
N THR A 670 -32.80 3.25 20.28
CA THR A 670 -31.61 4.10 20.05
C THR A 670 -31.23 4.12 18.58
N THR A 671 -31.22 2.92 17.93
CA THR A 671 -30.89 2.79 16.50
C THR A 671 -31.92 3.52 15.65
N ARG A 672 -33.22 3.40 15.97
CA ARG A 672 -34.29 4.13 15.31
C ARG A 672 -34.15 5.63 15.41
N ALA A 673 -33.80 6.15 16.61
CA ALA A 673 -33.59 7.57 16.81
C ALA A 673 -32.45 8.13 15.94
N VAL A 674 -31.31 7.46 15.90
CA VAL A 674 -30.17 7.83 15.06
C VAL A 674 -30.54 7.73 13.57
N ALA A 675 -31.24 6.68 13.15
CA ALA A 675 -31.70 6.51 11.78
C ALA A 675 -32.63 7.66 11.35
N ALA A 676 -33.59 8.04 12.22
CA ALA A 676 -34.51 9.15 11.97
C ALA A 676 -33.77 10.48 11.85
N GLU A 677 -32.77 10.74 12.69
CA GLU A 677 -31.96 11.97 12.69
C GLU A 677 -31.14 12.09 11.39
N LEU A 678 -30.62 10.95 10.87
CA LEU A 678 -29.84 10.88 9.64
C LEU A 678 -30.69 10.72 8.37
N GLY A 679 -32.02 10.52 8.50
CA GLY A 679 -32.91 10.27 7.38
C GLY A 679 -32.75 8.87 6.75
N ILE A 680 -32.25 7.90 7.50
CA ILE A 680 -32.07 6.50 7.06
C ILE A 680 -33.38 5.73 7.26
N GLN A 681 -33.89 5.10 6.20
CA GLN A 681 -35.15 4.37 6.23
C GLN A 681 -35.01 2.93 6.75
N HIS A 682 -33.90 2.29 6.46
CA HIS A 682 -33.62 0.91 6.80
C HIS A 682 -32.68 0.82 8.02
N TYR A 683 -33.18 0.31 9.13
CA TYR A 683 -32.40 0.17 10.34
C TYR A 683 -32.71 -1.14 11.08
N SER A 684 -31.76 -1.65 11.85
CA SER A 684 -31.96 -2.79 12.75
C SER A 684 -31.06 -2.65 13.99
N GLY A 685 -31.64 -2.74 15.16
CA GLY A 685 -30.97 -2.76 16.45
C GLY A 685 -30.82 -4.16 17.04
N GLN A 686 -30.17 -4.29 18.18
CA GLN A 686 -29.95 -5.53 18.96
C GLN A 686 -29.32 -6.67 18.16
N MET A 687 -28.44 -6.35 17.20
CA MET A 687 -27.85 -7.31 16.29
C MET A 687 -26.54 -7.88 16.83
N PHE A 688 -26.44 -9.20 16.91
CA PHE A 688 -25.15 -9.86 17.11
C PHE A 688 -24.31 -9.86 15.83
N PRO A 689 -22.98 -10.07 15.91
CA PRO A 689 -22.12 -10.12 14.73
C PRO A 689 -22.60 -11.10 13.64
N LYS A 690 -23.18 -12.24 14.02
CA LYS A 690 -23.75 -13.23 13.08
C LYS A 690 -24.99 -12.70 12.33
N ASP A 691 -25.80 -11.89 13.00
CA ASP A 691 -27.03 -11.34 12.42
C ASP A 691 -26.65 -10.26 11.38
N LYS A 692 -25.62 -9.45 11.66
CA LYS A 692 -25.07 -8.48 10.70
C LYS A 692 -24.65 -9.17 9.39
N VAL A 693 -23.94 -10.29 9.50
CA VAL A 693 -23.55 -11.13 8.34
C VAL A 693 -24.78 -11.66 7.62
N GLY A 694 -25.83 -12.05 8.36
CA GLY A 694 -27.10 -12.53 7.81
C GLY A 694 -27.82 -11.50 6.93
N VAL A 695 -27.83 -10.23 7.38
CA VAL A 695 -28.42 -9.12 6.60
C VAL A 695 -27.65 -8.91 5.30
N ILE A 696 -26.32 -8.89 5.35
CA ILE A 696 -25.48 -8.72 4.15
C ILE A 696 -25.75 -9.85 3.16
N LYS A 697 -25.73 -11.11 3.62
CA LYS A 697 -26.00 -12.28 2.74
C LYS A 697 -27.39 -12.23 2.11
N ARG A 698 -28.40 -11.78 2.86
CA ARG A 698 -29.76 -11.63 2.33
C ARG A 698 -29.78 -10.63 1.18
N LEU A 699 -29.23 -9.43 1.38
CA LEU A 699 -29.18 -8.39 0.35
C LEU A 699 -28.35 -8.85 -0.87
N GLN A 700 -27.24 -9.56 -0.65
CA GLN A 700 -26.45 -10.15 -1.74
C GLN A 700 -27.26 -11.20 -2.53
N ASN A 701 -28.05 -12.04 -1.85
CA ASN A 701 -28.92 -13.03 -2.50
C ASN A 701 -30.10 -12.38 -3.27
N GLU A 702 -30.52 -11.19 -2.86
CA GLU A 702 -31.52 -10.36 -3.55
C GLU A 702 -30.91 -9.67 -4.79
N GLY A 703 -29.58 -9.80 -5.00
CA GLY A 703 -28.87 -9.27 -6.17
C GLY A 703 -28.20 -7.93 -5.93
N HIS A 704 -28.24 -7.40 -4.70
CA HIS A 704 -27.61 -6.15 -4.33
C HIS A 704 -26.08 -6.27 -4.19
N ARG A 705 -25.38 -5.18 -4.47
CA ARG A 705 -23.95 -5.03 -4.19
C ARG A 705 -23.76 -4.21 -2.93
N VAL A 706 -23.29 -4.86 -1.90
CA VAL A 706 -23.29 -4.35 -0.53
C VAL A 706 -21.91 -3.87 -0.11
N GLY A 707 -21.82 -2.58 0.29
CA GLY A 707 -20.71 -2.03 1.05
C GLY A 707 -21.01 -2.05 2.54
N MET A 708 -20.05 -2.46 3.37
CA MET A 708 -20.14 -2.39 4.83
C MET A 708 -19.10 -1.42 5.37
N VAL A 709 -19.55 -0.49 6.23
CA VAL A 709 -18.71 0.47 6.93
C VAL A 709 -18.80 0.22 8.43
N GLY A 710 -17.65 0.02 9.08
CA GLY A 710 -17.58 -0.23 10.52
C GLY A 710 -16.24 0.18 11.14
N ASP A 711 -16.12 0.13 12.46
CA ASP A 711 -14.87 0.36 13.19
C ASP A 711 -13.98 -0.90 13.25
N GLY A 712 -14.55 -2.05 12.91
CA GLY A 712 -13.91 -3.32 12.63
C GLY A 712 -13.60 -4.22 13.81
N ILE A 713 -13.76 -3.83 15.05
CA ILE A 713 -13.52 -4.73 16.19
C ILE A 713 -14.66 -5.75 16.26
N ASN A 714 -15.89 -5.28 16.22
CA ASN A 714 -17.11 -6.10 16.31
C ASN A 714 -17.65 -6.53 14.94
N ASP A 715 -17.23 -5.85 13.88
CA ASP A 715 -17.78 -5.97 12.53
C ASP A 715 -16.90 -6.72 11.55
N ALA A 716 -15.76 -7.27 11.99
CA ALA A 716 -14.81 -7.94 11.12
C ALA A 716 -15.45 -8.99 10.20
N ALA A 717 -16.35 -9.81 10.72
CA ALA A 717 -17.05 -10.83 9.93
C ALA A 717 -18.02 -10.20 8.90
N ALA A 718 -18.65 -9.07 9.23
CA ALA A 718 -19.53 -8.34 8.33
C ALA A 718 -18.75 -7.63 7.22
N LEU A 719 -17.60 -7.02 7.57
CA LEU A 719 -16.67 -6.39 6.61
C LEU A 719 -16.14 -7.39 5.58
N VAL A 720 -15.75 -8.59 6.03
CA VAL A 720 -15.28 -9.67 5.12
C VAL A 720 -16.42 -10.21 4.24
N GLN A 721 -17.66 -10.27 4.75
CA GLN A 721 -18.82 -10.80 4.01
C GLN A 721 -19.30 -9.84 2.92
N ALA A 722 -19.18 -8.54 3.12
CA ALA A 722 -19.63 -7.53 2.17
C ALA A 722 -18.88 -7.64 0.82
N ASP A 723 -19.46 -7.10 -0.27
CA ASP A 723 -18.75 -7.00 -1.54
C ASP A 723 -17.56 -6.01 -1.42
N VAL A 724 -17.69 -4.99 -0.55
CA VAL A 724 -16.58 -4.11 -0.15
C VAL A 724 -16.70 -3.79 1.33
N GLY A 725 -15.68 -4.14 2.10
CA GLY A 725 -15.51 -3.75 3.50
C GLY A 725 -14.70 -2.47 3.63
N LEU A 726 -15.26 -1.46 4.32
CA LEU A 726 -14.59 -0.19 4.62
C LEU A 726 -14.43 -0.05 6.14
N ALA A 727 -13.20 -0.01 6.64
CA ALA A 727 -12.92 0.26 8.04
C ALA A 727 -12.66 1.75 8.27
N LEU A 728 -13.27 2.32 9.32
CA LEU A 728 -13.12 3.71 9.73
C LEU A 728 -12.20 3.81 10.95
N GLY A 729 -11.23 4.76 10.92
CA GLY A 729 -10.32 5.01 12.03
C GLY A 729 -9.10 4.09 12.07
N ALA A 730 -8.07 4.54 12.78
CA ALA A 730 -6.79 3.84 12.91
C ALA A 730 -6.82 2.69 13.96
N GLY A 731 -7.96 2.43 14.60
CA GLY A 731 -8.03 1.87 15.94
C GLY A 731 -7.74 0.38 16.11
N ALA A 732 -8.07 -0.52 15.19
CA ALA A 732 -7.91 -1.95 15.46
C ALA A 732 -7.21 -2.68 14.31
N ASN A 733 -6.15 -3.45 14.65
CA ASN A 733 -5.44 -4.29 13.67
C ASN A 733 -6.40 -5.29 13.00
N VAL A 734 -7.36 -5.85 13.74
CA VAL A 734 -8.36 -6.79 13.24
C VAL A 734 -9.26 -6.17 12.17
N ALA A 735 -9.63 -4.89 12.34
CA ALA A 735 -10.41 -4.16 11.34
C ALA A 735 -9.68 -3.96 10.02
N ARG A 736 -8.40 -3.62 10.12
CA ARG A 736 -7.53 -3.42 8.95
C ARG A 736 -7.32 -4.72 8.18
N GLU A 737 -7.23 -5.85 8.87
CA GLU A 737 -7.09 -7.16 8.24
C GLU A 737 -8.39 -7.66 7.60
N ALA A 738 -9.54 -7.25 8.13
CA ALA A 738 -10.86 -7.66 7.65
C ALA A 738 -11.41 -6.77 6.52
N SER A 739 -10.90 -5.56 6.33
CA SER A 739 -11.41 -4.60 5.35
C SER A 739 -10.62 -4.59 4.04
N ASP A 740 -11.31 -4.27 2.94
CA ASP A 740 -10.69 -4.05 1.62
C ASP A 740 -10.09 -2.65 1.51
N ILE A 741 -10.72 -1.67 2.18
CA ILE A 741 -10.29 -0.27 2.23
C ILE A 741 -10.33 0.19 3.68
N THR A 742 -9.24 0.79 4.15
CA THR A 742 -9.15 1.38 5.49
C THR A 742 -9.02 2.90 5.38
N LEU A 743 -9.88 3.61 6.08
CA LEU A 743 -9.82 5.07 6.23
C LEU A 743 -9.06 5.36 7.52
N LEU A 744 -7.92 6.04 7.44
CA LEU A 744 -7.05 6.30 8.59
C LEU A 744 -7.62 7.38 9.51
N THR A 745 -8.50 8.22 8.97
CA THR A 745 -9.24 9.24 9.72
C THR A 745 -10.58 8.69 10.18
N ASP A 746 -11.09 9.26 11.26
CA ASP A 746 -12.37 8.89 11.83
C ASP A 746 -13.56 9.66 11.19
N ASP A 747 -13.33 10.24 10.00
CA ASP A 747 -14.28 11.06 9.26
C ASP A 747 -15.04 10.23 8.21
N PRO A 748 -16.37 10.00 8.36
CA PRO A 748 -17.17 9.25 7.41
C PRO A 748 -17.27 9.91 6.01
N SER A 749 -16.99 11.21 5.88
CA SER A 749 -17.00 11.88 4.57
C SER A 749 -15.97 11.33 3.60
N ARG A 750 -14.90 10.69 4.10
CA ARG A 750 -13.88 10.03 3.29
C ARG A 750 -14.44 8.90 2.41
N ILE A 751 -15.59 8.32 2.78
CA ILE A 751 -16.29 7.34 1.95
C ILE A 751 -16.67 7.94 0.59
N LEU A 752 -17.10 9.20 0.58
CA LEU A 752 -17.42 9.92 -0.66
C LEU A 752 -16.17 10.10 -1.56
N GLU A 753 -15.01 10.29 -0.95
CA GLU A 753 -13.74 10.37 -1.67
C GLU A 753 -13.36 9.00 -2.27
N VAL A 754 -13.59 7.90 -1.55
CA VAL A 754 -13.40 6.53 -2.06
C VAL A 754 -14.26 6.29 -3.28
N LEU A 755 -15.57 6.64 -3.23
CA LEU A 755 -16.48 6.55 -4.36
C LEU A 755 -16.00 7.37 -5.57
N GLY A 756 -15.53 8.59 -5.31
CA GLY A 756 -14.98 9.47 -6.34
C GLY A 756 -13.71 8.90 -6.98
N LEU A 757 -12.77 8.41 -6.15
CA LEU A 757 -11.51 7.82 -6.59
C LEU A 757 -11.75 6.55 -7.43
N SER A 758 -12.67 5.69 -6.99
CA SER A 758 -13.12 4.51 -7.73
C SER A 758 -13.63 4.88 -9.13
N LYS A 759 -14.58 5.83 -9.20
CA LYS A 759 -15.17 6.28 -10.47
C LYS A 759 -14.11 6.86 -11.42
N LEU A 760 -13.18 7.66 -10.89
CA LEU A 760 -12.09 8.26 -11.68
C LEU A 760 -11.14 7.19 -12.20
N THR A 761 -10.75 6.25 -11.35
CA THR A 761 -9.83 5.17 -11.70
C THR A 761 -10.41 4.26 -12.78
N MET A 762 -11.66 3.83 -12.62
CA MET A 762 -12.32 2.97 -13.59
C MET A 762 -12.58 3.65 -14.94
N ARG A 763 -12.88 4.96 -14.90
CA ARG A 763 -12.98 5.75 -16.13
C ARG A 763 -11.63 5.82 -16.85
N THR A 764 -10.55 6.06 -16.11
CA THR A 764 -9.19 6.12 -16.65
C THR A 764 -8.75 4.78 -17.24
N ILE A 765 -9.00 3.65 -16.55
CA ILE A 765 -8.71 2.31 -17.06
C ILE A 765 -9.44 2.06 -18.38
N ARG A 766 -10.75 2.35 -18.45
CA ARG A 766 -11.52 2.17 -19.68
C ARG A 766 -11.01 3.04 -20.84
N GLN A 767 -10.63 4.28 -20.57
CA GLN A 767 -10.04 5.18 -21.56
C GLN A 767 -8.68 4.65 -22.04
N ASN A 768 -7.82 4.19 -21.13
CA ASN A 768 -6.52 3.62 -21.47
C ASN A 768 -6.66 2.38 -22.36
N LEU A 769 -7.58 1.47 -22.02
CA LEU A 769 -7.88 0.30 -22.85
C LEU A 769 -8.42 0.70 -24.21
N ALA A 770 -9.35 1.68 -24.27
CA ALA A 770 -9.88 2.19 -25.53
C ALA A 770 -8.77 2.78 -26.42
N PHE A 771 -7.84 3.55 -25.85
CA PHE A 771 -6.68 4.07 -26.60
C PHE A 771 -5.81 2.92 -27.13
N ALA A 772 -5.45 1.94 -26.27
CA ALA A 772 -4.62 0.82 -26.68
C ALA A 772 -5.24 0.00 -27.81
N PHE A 773 -6.54 -0.29 -27.73
CA PHE A 773 -7.24 -1.02 -28.80
C PHE A 773 -7.42 -0.21 -30.06
N PHE A 774 -7.69 1.09 -29.96
CA PHE A 774 -7.87 1.96 -31.11
C PHE A 774 -6.60 2.08 -31.95
N TYR A 775 -5.45 2.32 -31.33
CA TYR A 775 -4.18 2.41 -32.05
C TYR A 775 -3.82 1.12 -32.77
N ASN A 776 -3.99 -0.03 -32.12
CA ASN A 776 -3.67 -1.32 -32.74
C ASN A 776 -4.73 -1.73 -33.79
N GLY A 777 -6.03 -1.49 -33.48
CA GLY A 777 -7.13 -1.85 -34.37
C GLY A 777 -7.13 -1.05 -35.69
N LEU A 778 -6.68 0.21 -35.67
CA LEU A 778 -6.52 1.04 -36.84
C LEU A 778 -5.14 0.81 -37.51
N GLY A 779 -4.10 0.64 -36.73
CA GLY A 779 -2.72 0.55 -37.19
C GLY A 779 -2.45 -0.72 -37.99
N ILE A 780 -2.93 -1.88 -37.54
CA ILE A 780 -2.69 -3.17 -38.22
C ILE A 780 -3.27 -3.16 -39.66
N PRO A 781 -4.56 -2.82 -39.90
CA PRO A 781 -5.08 -2.74 -41.26
C PRO A 781 -4.33 -1.75 -42.15
N LEU A 782 -3.97 -0.57 -41.63
CA LEU A 782 -3.20 0.43 -42.39
C LEU A 782 -1.79 -0.06 -42.74
N ALA A 783 -1.13 -0.83 -41.85
CA ALA A 783 0.17 -1.43 -42.12
C ALA A 783 0.07 -2.54 -43.21
N VAL A 784 -0.94 -3.40 -43.13
CA VAL A 784 -1.21 -4.44 -44.15
C VAL A 784 -1.50 -3.79 -45.52
N ALA A 785 -2.29 -2.72 -45.55
CA ALA A 785 -2.56 -1.97 -46.76
C ALA A 785 -1.34 -1.23 -47.34
N GLY A 786 -0.23 -1.14 -46.56
CA GLY A 786 0.98 -0.44 -46.99
C GLY A 786 0.94 1.09 -46.83
N LEU A 787 -0.08 1.62 -46.13
CA LEU A 787 -0.23 3.05 -45.84
C LEU A 787 0.65 3.52 -44.68
N LEU A 788 1.18 2.57 -43.87
CA LEU A 788 2.06 2.84 -42.74
C LEU A 788 3.49 2.39 -43.05
N ASN A 789 4.41 3.36 -43.06
CA ASN A 789 5.84 3.07 -43.02
C ASN A 789 6.22 2.57 -41.61
N PRO A 790 7.18 1.63 -41.42
CA PRO A 790 7.66 1.18 -40.12
C PRO A 790 8.04 2.29 -39.15
N LEU A 791 8.59 3.39 -39.65
CA LEU A 791 8.92 4.59 -38.85
C LEU A 791 7.67 5.23 -38.22
N ILE A 792 6.64 5.45 -39.02
CA ILE A 792 5.35 6.01 -38.56
C ILE A 792 4.70 5.04 -37.57
N ALA A 793 4.81 3.73 -37.82
CA ALA A 793 4.30 2.69 -36.92
C ALA A 793 4.95 2.77 -35.52
N VAL A 794 6.27 2.96 -35.43
CA VAL A 794 6.99 3.15 -34.15
C VAL A 794 6.55 4.42 -33.45
N CYS A 795 6.41 5.54 -34.18
CA CYS A 795 5.92 6.79 -33.61
C CYS A 795 4.48 6.68 -33.07
N ALA A 796 3.59 5.98 -33.78
CA ALA A 796 2.23 5.71 -33.33
C ALA A 796 2.20 4.84 -32.05
N MET A 797 3.01 3.80 -32.00
CA MET A 797 3.20 2.96 -30.79
C MET A 797 3.66 3.80 -29.59
N PHE A 798 4.64 4.67 -29.78
CA PHE A 798 5.14 5.55 -28.72
C PHE A 798 4.06 6.55 -28.25
N ALA A 799 3.32 7.16 -29.17
CA ALA A 799 2.22 8.05 -28.87
C ALA A 799 1.10 7.33 -28.06
N SER A 800 0.79 6.09 -28.41
CA SER A 800 -0.15 5.26 -27.65
C SER A 800 0.29 5.07 -26.21
N SER A 801 1.55 4.71 -25.97
CA SER A 801 2.11 4.54 -24.63
C SER A 801 2.10 5.84 -23.84
N LEU A 802 2.48 6.97 -24.45
CA LEU A 802 2.43 8.29 -23.82
C LEU A 802 1.00 8.71 -23.44
N SER A 803 0.02 8.38 -24.27
CA SER A 803 -1.40 8.70 -24.01
C SER A 803 -1.88 7.97 -22.75
N VAL A 804 -1.54 6.69 -22.60
CA VAL A 804 -1.88 5.86 -21.41
C VAL A 804 -1.19 6.38 -20.16
N ILE A 805 0.10 6.69 -20.24
CA ILE A 805 0.88 7.24 -19.13
C ILE A 805 0.32 8.59 -18.68
N GLY A 806 0.11 9.50 -19.64
CA GLY A 806 -0.42 10.84 -19.36
C GLY A 806 -1.80 10.81 -18.71
N ASN A 807 -2.69 9.95 -19.23
CA ASN A 807 -4.04 9.78 -18.67
C ASN A 807 -4.02 9.16 -17.27
N SER A 808 -3.13 8.22 -16.99
CA SER A 808 -2.97 7.61 -15.66
C SER A 808 -2.42 8.63 -14.64
N LEU A 809 -1.45 9.45 -15.01
CA LEU A 809 -0.93 10.54 -14.16
C LEU A 809 -1.98 11.61 -13.83
N ARG A 810 -3.03 11.73 -14.64
CA ARG A 810 -4.16 12.61 -14.40
C ARG A 810 -4.93 12.25 -13.11
N ILE A 811 -4.95 10.98 -12.70
CA ILE A 811 -5.56 10.56 -11.44
C ILE A 811 -4.95 11.33 -10.27
N VAL A 812 -3.62 11.37 -10.18
CA VAL A 812 -2.89 12.08 -9.11
C VAL A 812 -3.16 13.60 -9.13
N LYS A 813 -3.29 14.20 -10.33
CA LYS A 813 -3.59 15.63 -10.44
C LYS A 813 -5.03 15.98 -10.05
N LEU A 814 -5.99 15.16 -10.47
CA LEU A 814 -7.40 15.40 -10.22
C LEU A 814 -7.78 15.09 -8.77
N SER A 815 -7.19 14.09 -8.17
CA SER A 815 -7.41 13.79 -6.74
C SER A 815 -6.98 14.97 -5.86
N LYS A 816 -5.92 15.70 -6.19
CA LYS A 816 -5.47 16.89 -5.44
C LYS A 816 -6.47 18.06 -5.46
N ARG A 817 -7.40 18.09 -6.41
CA ARG A 817 -8.43 19.14 -6.52
C ARG A 817 -9.66 18.86 -5.65
N TRP A 818 -9.77 17.70 -5.05
CA TRP A 818 -10.85 17.39 -4.10
C TRP A 818 -10.45 17.94 -2.74
N THR A 819 -10.64 19.23 -2.52
CA THR A 819 -10.53 19.83 -1.19
C THR A 819 -11.73 19.39 -0.37
N PRO A 820 -11.53 18.95 0.89
CA PRO A 820 -12.63 18.87 1.81
C PRO A 820 -13.25 20.28 1.94
N GLN A 821 -14.52 20.40 1.64
CA GLN A 821 -15.29 21.61 2.01
C GLN A 821 -15.56 21.53 3.52
N SER A 822 -14.52 21.68 4.33
CA SER A 822 -14.63 22.01 5.75
C SER A 822 -14.46 23.51 5.87
N GLY A 823 -15.51 24.23 5.53
CA GLY A 823 -15.70 25.59 6.01
C GLY A 823 -16.18 25.50 7.47
N VAL A 824 -15.27 25.44 8.39
CA VAL A 824 -15.48 25.84 9.78
C VAL A 824 -14.38 26.82 10.10
N GLU A 825 -14.70 28.12 10.05
CA GLU A 825 -14.01 29.15 10.82
C GLU A 825 -14.13 28.75 12.29
N ILE A 826 -13.05 28.29 12.86
CA ILE A 826 -12.95 28.16 14.32
C ILE A 826 -12.70 29.58 14.83
N SER A 827 -13.71 30.17 15.44
CA SER A 827 -13.58 31.37 16.28
C SER A 827 -12.47 31.11 17.32
N GLU A 828 -11.52 32.05 17.37
CA GLU A 828 -10.49 32.16 18.41
C GLU A 828 -11.13 32.54 19.75
N GLU A 829 -11.84 31.61 20.40
CA GLU A 829 -12.39 31.82 21.75
C GLU A 829 -12.17 30.59 22.62
N GLN A 830 -10.90 30.21 22.87
CA GLN A 830 -10.57 29.25 23.94
C GLN A 830 -9.15 29.40 24.49
N ASP A 831 -8.68 30.61 24.77
CA ASP A 831 -7.48 30.84 25.57
C ASP A 831 -7.73 31.85 26.69
N GLN A 832 -8.74 31.57 27.57
CA GLN A 832 -8.96 32.34 28.77
C GLN A 832 -9.05 31.50 30.06
N CYS A 833 -8.46 30.34 30.12
CA CYS A 833 -8.15 29.72 31.39
C CYS A 833 -6.65 29.88 31.68
N GLY A 834 -6.23 31.08 32.10
CA GLY A 834 -4.91 31.33 32.63
C GLY A 834 -4.68 30.53 33.91
N ASP A 835 -3.54 29.87 33.89
CA ASP A 835 -2.73 29.29 34.96
C ASP A 835 -3.28 29.43 36.41
N LEU A 836 -4.19 28.50 36.80
CA LEU A 836 -4.53 28.21 38.20
C LEU A 836 -4.20 26.73 38.50
N GLY A 837 -3.02 26.30 38.06
CA GLY A 837 -2.46 24.97 38.32
C GLY A 837 -1.49 24.98 39.48
N GLY A 838 -2.02 25.03 40.67
CA GLY A 838 -1.27 24.87 41.92
C GLY A 838 -1.95 23.84 42.81
N LYS A 839 -1.44 22.63 42.86
CA LYS A 839 -1.78 21.58 43.86
C LYS A 839 -3.14 20.89 43.66
N PHE A 840 -3.12 19.77 42.99
CA PHE A 840 -3.89 18.56 43.44
C PHE A 840 -3.23 17.31 42.86
#